data_393dd2810f909421e7fcfc8c523cbf60
#
_entry.id   393dd2810f909421e7fcfc8c523cbf60
#
_cell.length_a   1.000
_cell.length_b   1.000
_cell.length_c   1.000
_cell.angle_alpha   90.00
_cell.angle_beta   90.00
_cell.angle_gamma   90.00
#
_symmetry.space_group_name_H-M   'P 1'
#
loop_
_entity.id
_entity.type
_entity.pdbx_description
1 polymer ?
#
loop_
_entity_poly.entity_id
_entity_poly.type
_entity_poly.pdbx_seq_one_letter_code
_entity_poly.pdbx_strand_id
1 'polypeptide(L)'
;MTKKTIAILVSGLFVAAPALAQVDPWIVQGSVSVGGIGVSKSDTKDGSKLEEYRDLSDGALSTFDVRARSGKTWFDAFGENLGRDDMYLSARGGIYDVFKARIYTDWLKHNFVFDARTPFAGAGTNTQTATFPQPNPAIWFTTDIGYKRKDTSGFFEWQSFTPYYFRVDAGEVRYEGSKLGSGANGTSPGNGFTDLSFPVEYKVTNVGVEGGYNTPKMHLALNWTYSKFDNDNLTIKWNNPFFANNIDTTYLPPENKYQRVGANATFRQLPWDSTLAMRYTWSKTESSADLATTVLTGTSVAPVFAPTLPNVGTFNGKIENQTFTVALASAPTRQLDTRIWYNYYKRNNDSTDVTFSGPTVFCGGAPCEGLLFEYKKHNVGVDAYWRVARGQRIGAGYEYWNVDQNREDYDHHTDNIVFLEYKNTVLDNLSARVKYTYMQRRSNFLRSDEGANGNDPAFIERFVGRFDLANVNQNKVKLMVDWSAMPLLDFSLEAIWKDNDFRDFTLGRTKDKRDEVYASVSYGDPAKLRFTLFGDVENIKYNSFHRNVGTTTCVVPPPAPSAGPNCFDPNTSSPPTAIAYNWSATNKDKNWTVGAGVDWPAMDRLMIKASVLYYKTDGTADMASQGNFGNPLPINDFDTSETTSLNLKGIYDINKNWSVTAGYSYEKYSYSDVRFNGYQYTIPFPGVTTNTSQSYLNGYNAFTPYKANIYYLVATYHF
;
A
#
# COMPACT_ATOMS: atom_id res chain seq x y z
N MET A 1 -18.02 -1.49 -24.46
CA MET A 1 -18.03 -0.68 -25.71
C MET A 1 -17.84 -1.61 -26.90
N THR A 2 -18.71 -1.58 -27.88
CA THR A 2 -18.61 -2.46 -29.08
C THR A 2 -17.47 -2.00 -29.97
N LYS A 3 -16.88 -2.93 -30.75
CA LYS A 3 -15.79 -2.66 -31.72
C LYS A 3 -16.07 -1.49 -32.66
N LYS A 4 -17.35 -1.14 -32.88
CA LYS A 4 -17.78 0.03 -33.67
C LYS A 4 -17.54 1.37 -33.00
N THR A 5 -17.52 1.43 -31.64
CA THR A 5 -17.34 2.69 -30.89
C THR A 5 -15.87 3.15 -30.90
N ILE A 6 -14.92 2.21 -30.95
CA ILE A 6 -13.48 2.52 -31.03
C ILE A 6 -13.11 3.08 -32.42
N ALA A 7 -13.68 2.55 -33.49
CA ALA A 7 -13.45 3.05 -34.83
C ALA A 7 -14.01 4.47 -35.03
N ILE A 8 -15.11 4.83 -34.36
CA ILE A 8 -15.72 6.16 -34.46
C ILE A 8 -14.93 7.19 -33.62
N LEU A 9 -14.32 6.80 -32.49
CA LEU A 9 -13.47 7.70 -31.71
C LEU A 9 -12.16 8.04 -32.42
N VAL A 10 -11.58 7.13 -33.16
CA VAL A 10 -10.35 7.37 -33.95
C VAL A 10 -10.66 8.21 -35.20
N SER A 11 -11.78 7.99 -35.85
CA SER A 11 -12.17 8.76 -37.05
C SER A 11 -12.76 10.15 -36.75
N GLY A 12 -13.37 10.35 -35.56
CA GLY A 12 -13.95 11.64 -35.15
C GLY A 12 -12.93 12.71 -34.74
N LEU A 13 -11.71 12.32 -34.38
CA LEU A 13 -10.65 13.25 -33.98
C LEU A 13 -9.97 13.96 -35.16
N PHE A 14 -10.21 13.52 -36.39
CA PHE A 14 -9.59 14.10 -37.58
C PHE A 14 -10.45 15.13 -38.34
N VAL A 15 -11.68 15.43 -37.92
CA VAL A 15 -12.66 16.19 -38.75
C VAL A 15 -12.99 17.57 -38.22
N ALA A 16 -12.21 18.19 -37.34
CA ALA A 16 -12.46 19.58 -36.92
C ALA A 16 -11.18 20.41 -36.98
N ALA A 17 -10.68 20.70 -38.20
CA ALA A 17 -9.74 21.78 -38.39
C ALA A 17 -10.48 22.93 -39.09
N PRO A 18 -10.68 24.10 -38.46
CA PRO A 18 -11.12 25.28 -39.19
C PRO A 18 -9.97 25.77 -40.07
N ALA A 19 -10.28 25.99 -41.32
CA ALA A 19 -9.40 26.63 -42.30
C ALA A 19 -9.11 28.06 -41.88
N LEU A 20 -7.94 28.35 -41.35
CA LEU A 20 -7.38 29.68 -41.23
C LEU A 20 -5.86 29.67 -41.25
N ALA A 21 -5.30 30.45 -42.20
CA ALA A 21 -3.90 30.87 -42.34
C ALA A 21 -2.87 29.75 -42.64
N GLN A 22 -1.81 30.12 -43.30
CA GLN A 22 -0.65 29.31 -43.67
C GLN A 22 -0.22 28.40 -42.48
N VAL A 23 -0.74 27.17 -42.48
CA VAL A 23 -0.49 26.17 -41.41
C VAL A 23 0.86 25.55 -41.73
N ASP A 24 1.78 25.63 -40.80
CA ASP A 24 3.03 24.86 -40.86
C ASP A 24 2.67 23.38 -41.10
N PRO A 25 3.39 22.67 -41.99
CA PRO A 25 3.09 21.28 -42.24
C PRO A 25 3.16 20.44 -40.98
N TRP A 26 2.27 19.49 -40.82
CA TRP A 26 2.31 18.55 -39.71
C TRP A 26 3.52 17.63 -39.87
N ILE A 27 4.36 17.60 -38.87
CA ILE A 27 5.40 16.60 -38.67
C ILE A 27 4.82 15.51 -37.81
N VAL A 28 4.67 14.32 -38.38
CA VAL A 28 4.13 13.15 -37.69
C VAL A 28 5.26 12.14 -37.52
N GLN A 29 5.47 11.70 -36.31
CA GLN A 29 6.46 10.70 -35.93
C GLN A 29 5.81 9.68 -35.00
N GLY A 30 6.25 8.44 -35.09
CA GLY A 30 5.70 7.47 -34.16
C GLY A 30 6.08 6.04 -34.52
N SER A 31 5.41 5.13 -33.80
CA SER A 31 5.53 3.71 -34.08
C SER A 31 4.21 2.99 -33.83
N VAL A 32 4.02 1.91 -34.56
CA VAL A 32 2.94 0.93 -34.34
C VAL A 32 3.58 -0.44 -34.22
N SER A 33 3.25 -1.15 -33.15
CA SER A 33 3.76 -2.49 -32.88
C SER A 33 2.61 -3.48 -32.80
N VAL A 34 2.78 -4.64 -33.44
CA VAL A 34 1.84 -5.75 -33.36
C VAL A 34 2.62 -7.04 -33.19
N GLY A 35 2.13 -7.91 -32.33
CA GLY A 35 2.81 -9.14 -32.04
C GLY A 35 1.93 -10.15 -31.32
N GLY A 36 2.56 -11.14 -30.77
CA GLY A 36 1.91 -12.17 -29.97
C GLY A 36 2.72 -12.52 -28.73
N ILE A 37 2.01 -12.98 -27.71
CA ILE A 37 2.55 -13.52 -26.46
C ILE A 37 2.01 -14.93 -26.26
N GLY A 38 2.89 -15.83 -25.80
CA GLY A 38 2.55 -17.17 -25.34
C GLY A 38 3.10 -17.38 -23.93
N VAL A 39 2.29 -17.95 -23.06
CA VAL A 39 2.62 -18.17 -21.64
C VAL A 39 2.45 -19.64 -21.30
N SER A 40 3.52 -20.28 -20.85
CA SER A 40 3.49 -21.65 -20.33
C SER A 40 3.69 -21.63 -18.83
N LYS A 41 2.70 -22.13 -18.10
CA LYS A 41 2.72 -22.25 -16.63
C LYS A 41 2.90 -23.72 -16.28
N SER A 42 3.83 -24.02 -15.40
CA SER A 42 4.05 -25.35 -14.85
C SER A 42 3.98 -25.33 -13.32
N ASP A 43 3.63 -26.49 -12.76
CA ASP A 43 3.58 -26.78 -11.32
C ASP A 43 2.40 -26.20 -10.55
N THR A 44 1.50 -25.40 -11.15
CA THR A 44 0.27 -24.98 -10.49
C THR A 44 -0.92 -24.91 -11.45
N LYS A 45 -2.10 -25.23 -10.94
CA LYS A 45 -3.36 -24.98 -11.65
C LYS A 45 -3.77 -23.50 -11.55
N ASP A 46 -3.30 -22.83 -10.51
CA ASP A 46 -3.61 -21.44 -10.21
C ASP A 46 -2.43 -20.54 -10.58
N GLY A 47 -2.62 -19.68 -11.55
CA GLY A 47 -1.66 -18.68 -11.99
C GLY A 47 -1.95 -17.28 -11.43
N SER A 48 -2.85 -17.14 -10.45
CA SER A 48 -3.33 -15.84 -9.97
C SER A 48 -2.20 -14.96 -9.42
N LYS A 49 -1.23 -15.55 -8.72
CA LYS A 49 -0.08 -14.80 -8.21
C LYS A 49 0.83 -14.28 -9.33
N LEU A 50 1.03 -15.05 -10.39
CA LEU A 50 1.76 -14.59 -11.58
C LEU A 50 1.02 -13.44 -12.28
N GLU A 51 -0.31 -13.51 -12.34
CA GLU A 51 -1.17 -12.57 -13.05
C GLU A 51 -1.84 -11.54 -12.10
N GLU A 52 -1.32 -11.36 -10.89
CA GLU A 52 -1.98 -10.55 -9.85
C GLU A 52 -2.42 -9.16 -10.36
N TYR A 53 -1.57 -8.47 -11.12
CA TYR A 53 -1.83 -7.13 -11.67
C TYR A 53 -1.58 -7.03 -13.19
N ARG A 54 -1.57 -8.14 -13.91
CA ARG A 54 -1.25 -8.17 -15.33
C ARG A 54 -2.07 -9.23 -16.05
N ASP A 55 -2.34 -8.99 -17.33
CA ASP A 55 -2.93 -9.97 -18.21
C ASP A 55 -1.82 -10.72 -18.95
N LEU A 56 -1.52 -11.96 -18.50
CA LEU A 56 -0.54 -12.85 -19.14
C LEU A 56 -1.21 -14.03 -19.86
N SER A 57 -2.42 -13.83 -20.38
CA SER A 57 -3.06 -14.79 -21.27
C SER A 57 -2.37 -14.82 -22.64
N ASP A 58 -2.38 -15.99 -23.30
CA ASP A 58 -1.96 -16.11 -24.69
C ASP A 58 -2.77 -15.17 -25.58
N GLY A 59 -2.12 -14.53 -26.54
CA GLY A 59 -2.86 -13.66 -27.44
C GLY A 59 -2.03 -12.59 -28.15
N ALA A 60 -2.73 -11.61 -28.68
CA ALA A 60 -2.13 -10.50 -29.39
C ALA A 60 -1.56 -9.45 -28.44
N LEU A 61 -0.43 -8.89 -28.82
CA LEU A 61 0.15 -7.67 -28.25
C LEU A 61 0.04 -6.54 -29.27
N SER A 62 -0.31 -5.35 -28.83
CA SER A 62 -0.38 -4.18 -29.68
C SER A 62 -0.03 -2.92 -28.90
N THR A 63 0.78 -2.08 -29.52
CA THR A 63 1.21 -0.79 -28.94
C THR A 63 1.30 0.24 -30.04
N PHE A 64 0.95 1.48 -29.78
CA PHE A 64 1.26 2.59 -30.67
C PHE A 64 1.71 3.82 -29.87
N ASP A 65 2.61 4.61 -30.44
CA ASP A 65 3.04 5.93 -29.99
C ASP A 65 3.06 6.85 -31.20
N VAL A 66 2.20 7.85 -31.22
CA VAL A 66 2.06 8.82 -32.31
C VAL A 66 2.24 10.22 -31.76
N ARG A 67 3.10 11.01 -32.37
CA ARG A 67 3.38 12.40 -32.03
C ARG A 67 3.27 13.26 -33.27
N ALA A 68 2.42 14.26 -33.22
CA ALA A 68 2.20 15.18 -34.31
C ALA A 68 2.41 16.63 -33.85
N ARG A 69 3.11 17.42 -34.63
CA ARG A 69 3.45 18.81 -34.37
C ARG A 69 3.24 19.67 -35.63
N SER A 70 2.65 20.85 -35.43
CA SER A 70 2.52 21.87 -36.49
C SER A 70 2.59 23.26 -35.83
N GLY A 71 3.68 23.99 -35.99
CA GLY A 71 3.91 25.24 -35.29
C GLY A 71 3.80 25.09 -33.78
N LYS A 72 2.84 25.80 -33.18
CA LYS A 72 2.54 25.70 -31.74
C LYS A 72 1.55 24.60 -31.38
N THR A 73 0.90 23.98 -32.35
CA THR A 73 -0.08 22.93 -32.11
C THR A 73 0.60 21.58 -32.00
N TRP A 74 0.18 20.77 -31.04
CA TRP A 74 0.73 19.45 -30.81
C TRP A 74 -0.35 18.44 -30.42
N PHE A 75 -0.11 17.19 -30.80
CA PHE A 75 -0.95 16.06 -30.45
C PHE A 75 -0.08 14.82 -30.21
N ASP A 76 -0.33 14.11 -29.11
CA ASP A 76 0.29 12.83 -28.79
C ASP A 76 -0.79 11.80 -28.48
N ALA A 77 -0.67 10.60 -29.04
CA ALA A 77 -1.51 9.47 -28.73
C ALA A 77 -0.65 8.25 -28.41
N PHE A 78 -0.99 7.56 -27.36
CA PHE A 78 -0.30 6.35 -26.91
C PHE A 78 -1.32 5.28 -26.55
N GLY A 79 -1.05 4.05 -26.96
CA GLY A 79 -1.84 2.89 -26.57
C GLY A 79 -0.96 1.67 -26.37
N GLU A 80 -1.30 0.86 -25.39
CA GLU A 80 -0.58 -0.36 -25.01
C GLU A 80 -1.59 -1.46 -24.65
N ASN A 81 -1.28 -2.72 -24.99
CA ASN A 81 -2.10 -3.88 -24.68
C ASN A 81 -3.56 -3.74 -25.15
N LEU A 82 -3.78 -3.19 -26.34
CA LEU A 82 -5.12 -2.89 -26.85
C LEU A 82 -5.99 -4.16 -26.94
N GLY A 83 -7.12 -4.13 -26.23
CA GLY A 83 -8.06 -5.26 -26.17
C GLY A 83 -7.77 -6.29 -25.09
N ARG A 84 -6.72 -6.08 -24.29
CA ARG A 84 -6.40 -6.89 -23.11
C ARG A 84 -6.98 -6.28 -21.83
N ASP A 85 -6.95 -7.05 -20.75
CA ASP A 85 -7.50 -6.63 -19.44
C ASP A 85 -6.61 -5.61 -18.69
N ASP A 86 -5.40 -5.38 -19.17
CA ASP A 86 -4.43 -4.39 -18.70
C ASP A 86 -4.16 -3.30 -19.77
N MET A 87 -5.18 -2.97 -20.55
CA MET A 87 -5.11 -1.98 -21.63
C MET A 87 -4.90 -0.57 -21.07
N TYR A 88 -3.97 0.16 -21.69
CA TYR A 88 -3.83 1.60 -21.51
C TYR A 88 -3.99 2.33 -22.85
N LEU A 89 -4.77 3.42 -22.84
CA LEU A 89 -4.95 4.30 -24.00
C LEU A 89 -4.98 5.75 -23.53
N SER A 90 -4.21 6.64 -24.17
CA SER A 90 -4.27 8.07 -23.89
C SER A 90 -4.13 8.90 -25.16
N ALA A 91 -4.82 10.03 -25.17
CA ALA A 91 -4.66 11.10 -26.16
C ALA A 91 -4.50 12.43 -25.43
N ARG A 92 -3.52 13.22 -25.83
CA ARG A 92 -3.29 14.55 -25.31
C ARG A 92 -2.89 15.49 -26.42
N GLY A 93 -3.27 16.74 -26.29
CA GLY A 93 -2.95 17.74 -27.29
C GLY A 93 -3.21 19.15 -26.79
N GLY A 94 -2.79 20.11 -27.58
CA GLY A 94 -2.97 21.51 -27.22
C GLY A 94 -2.24 22.47 -28.14
N ILE A 95 -2.25 23.72 -27.72
CA ILE A 95 -1.47 24.81 -28.29
C ILE A 95 -0.54 25.31 -27.19
N TYR A 96 0.77 25.31 -27.43
CA TYR A 96 1.75 25.79 -26.45
C TYR A 96 1.40 27.20 -25.98
N ASP A 97 1.49 27.43 -24.70
CA ASP A 97 1.18 28.68 -24.02
C ASP A 97 -0.31 29.10 -24.02
N VAL A 98 -1.22 28.27 -24.56
CA VAL A 98 -2.65 28.57 -24.64
C VAL A 98 -3.49 27.56 -23.87
N PHE A 99 -3.46 26.29 -24.30
CA PHE A 99 -4.18 25.23 -23.61
C PHE A 99 -3.55 23.85 -23.84
N LYS A 100 -3.86 22.95 -22.94
CA LYS A 100 -3.60 21.51 -23.10
C LYS A 100 -4.78 20.72 -22.55
N ALA A 101 -5.04 19.60 -23.20
CA ALA A 101 -6.05 18.65 -22.78
C ALA A 101 -5.50 17.22 -22.87
N ARG A 102 -6.03 16.34 -22.04
CA ARG A 102 -5.75 14.91 -22.04
C ARG A 102 -7.00 14.14 -21.71
N ILE A 103 -7.17 13.00 -22.37
CA ILE A 103 -8.09 11.94 -22.00
C ILE A 103 -7.32 10.62 -21.98
N TYR A 104 -7.64 9.73 -21.05
CA TYR A 104 -7.07 8.40 -21.01
C TYR A 104 -8.06 7.38 -20.45
N THR A 105 -7.82 6.12 -20.79
CA THR A 105 -8.41 4.97 -20.10
C THR A 105 -7.30 4.01 -19.71
N ASP A 106 -7.36 3.54 -18.46
CA ASP A 106 -6.38 2.65 -17.84
C ASP A 106 -7.11 1.49 -17.17
N TRP A 107 -6.86 0.29 -17.66
CA TRP A 107 -7.47 -0.92 -17.16
C TRP A 107 -6.45 -1.72 -16.38
N LEU A 108 -6.82 -2.12 -15.19
CA LEU A 108 -5.99 -2.93 -14.31
C LEU A 108 -6.80 -4.08 -13.76
N LYS A 109 -6.32 -5.29 -13.98
CA LYS A 109 -6.85 -6.49 -13.38
C LYS A 109 -6.17 -6.74 -12.03
N HIS A 110 -6.92 -7.17 -11.03
CA HIS A 110 -6.38 -7.62 -9.75
C HIS A 110 -6.96 -9.01 -9.46
N ASN A 111 -6.16 -10.03 -9.70
CA ASN A 111 -6.52 -11.43 -9.46
C ASN A 111 -6.05 -11.85 -8.08
N PHE A 112 -6.93 -12.49 -7.31
CA PHE A 112 -6.57 -13.07 -6.00
C PHE A 112 -6.38 -14.59 -6.12
N VAL A 113 -7.35 -15.26 -6.72
CA VAL A 113 -7.40 -16.72 -6.79
C VAL A 113 -8.11 -17.14 -8.07
N PHE A 114 -7.56 -18.12 -8.79
CA PHE A 114 -8.25 -18.83 -9.87
C PHE A 114 -8.69 -20.21 -9.39
N ASP A 115 -9.82 -20.70 -9.89
CA ASP A 115 -10.38 -22.01 -9.54
C ASP A 115 -10.57 -22.22 -8.03
N ALA A 116 -10.83 -21.14 -7.26
CA ALA A 116 -11.15 -21.25 -5.85
C ALA A 116 -12.42 -22.07 -5.65
N ARG A 117 -12.46 -22.87 -4.58
CA ARG A 117 -13.62 -23.72 -4.26
C ARG A 117 -14.39 -23.17 -3.09
N THR A 118 -15.72 -23.12 -3.22
CA THR A 118 -16.63 -22.66 -2.19
C THR A 118 -17.88 -23.54 -2.14
N PRO A 119 -18.43 -23.81 -0.95
CA PRO A 119 -19.71 -24.51 -0.83
C PRO A 119 -20.89 -23.66 -1.27
N PHE A 120 -20.70 -22.36 -1.48
CA PHE A 120 -21.77 -21.42 -1.80
C PHE A 120 -22.01 -21.31 -3.30
N ALA A 121 -23.26 -21.55 -3.71
CA ALA A 121 -23.74 -21.09 -5.01
C ALA A 121 -23.89 -19.56 -4.99
N GLY A 122 -23.64 -18.90 -6.12
CA GLY A 122 -23.72 -17.45 -6.23
C GLY A 122 -22.51 -16.72 -5.66
N ALA A 123 -21.33 -17.35 -5.58
CA ALA A 123 -20.10 -16.69 -5.20
C ALA A 123 -19.86 -15.43 -6.04
N GLY A 124 -19.43 -14.34 -5.42
CA GLY A 124 -19.25 -13.05 -6.08
C GLY A 124 -20.54 -12.28 -6.36
N THR A 125 -21.68 -12.73 -5.84
CA THR A 125 -22.97 -12.02 -5.90
C THR A 125 -23.45 -11.60 -4.50
N ASN A 126 -24.51 -10.82 -4.44
CA ASN A 126 -25.10 -10.36 -3.18
C ASN A 126 -25.93 -11.43 -2.46
N THR A 127 -26.08 -12.65 -3.03
CA THR A 127 -26.79 -13.77 -2.42
C THR A 127 -26.00 -15.04 -2.62
N GLN A 128 -25.51 -15.62 -1.52
CA GLN A 128 -24.66 -16.81 -1.53
C GLN A 128 -25.34 -17.91 -0.71
N THR A 129 -25.76 -18.97 -1.38
CA THR A 129 -26.56 -20.03 -0.76
C THR A 129 -25.82 -21.35 -0.70
N ALA A 130 -25.91 -22.02 0.44
CA ALA A 130 -25.42 -23.36 0.64
C ALA A 130 -26.34 -24.14 1.53
N THR A 131 -26.43 -25.45 1.32
CA THR A 131 -27.12 -26.36 2.25
C THR A 131 -26.07 -27.15 3.01
N PHE A 132 -25.99 -26.95 4.30
CA PHE A 132 -25.03 -27.65 5.14
C PHE A 132 -25.69 -28.94 5.76
N PRO A 133 -24.87 -29.98 5.97
CA PRO A 133 -23.41 -30.11 5.86
C PRO A 133 -22.90 -30.31 4.44
N GLN A 134 -21.71 -29.74 4.14
CA GLN A 134 -20.98 -29.87 2.87
C GLN A 134 -19.54 -30.37 3.11
N PRO A 135 -19.38 -31.64 3.59
CA PRO A 135 -18.07 -32.10 4.05
C PRO A 135 -17.07 -32.42 2.96
N ASN A 136 -17.50 -32.50 1.70
CA ASN A 136 -16.64 -32.89 0.59
C ASN A 136 -16.30 -31.70 -0.31
N PRO A 137 -15.08 -31.12 -0.21
CA PRO A 137 -14.67 -30.01 -1.08
C PRO A 137 -14.61 -30.35 -2.56
N ALA A 138 -14.57 -31.63 -2.94
CA ALA A 138 -14.50 -32.06 -4.33
C ALA A 138 -15.77 -31.72 -5.13
N ILE A 139 -16.91 -31.58 -4.45
CA ILE A 139 -18.21 -31.26 -5.08
C ILE A 139 -18.57 -29.77 -4.97
N TRP A 140 -17.73 -28.95 -4.36
CA TRP A 140 -17.98 -27.53 -4.23
C TRP A 140 -17.91 -26.81 -5.58
N PHE A 141 -18.55 -25.66 -5.65
CA PHE A 141 -18.48 -24.76 -6.83
C PHE A 141 -17.07 -24.19 -6.98
N THR A 142 -16.66 -23.99 -8.23
CA THR A 142 -15.42 -23.25 -8.58
C THR A 142 -15.75 -21.82 -8.92
N THR A 143 -14.89 -20.90 -8.53
CA THR A 143 -15.03 -19.48 -8.82
C THR A 143 -13.65 -18.82 -8.91
N ASP A 144 -13.49 -17.87 -9.84
CA ASP A 144 -12.36 -16.98 -9.87
C ASP A 144 -12.66 -15.76 -8.99
N ILE A 145 -11.68 -15.35 -8.18
CA ILE A 145 -11.79 -14.17 -7.33
C ILE A 145 -10.79 -13.14 -7.82
N GLY A 146 -11.32 -12.04 -8.26
CA GLY A 146 -10.57 -10.91 -8.78
C GLY A 146 -11.51 -9.84 -9.30
N TYR A 147 -10.99 -8.65 -9.50
CA TYR A 147 -11.76 -7.55 -10.09
C TYR A 147 -10.92 -6.79 -11.13
N LYS A 148 -11.62 -6.12 -12.02
CA LYS A 148 -11.04 -5.21 -13.00
C LYS A 148 -11.36 -3.77 -12.62
N ARG A 149 -10.33 -2.93 -12.52
CA ARG A 149 -10.45 -1.49 -12.42
C ARG A 149 -10.35 -0.87 -13.80
N LYS A 150 -11.32 -0.03 -14.16
CA LYS A 150 -11.35 0.74 -15.40
C LYS A 150 -11.41 2.22 -15.05
N ASP A 151 -10.31 2.94 -15.27
CA ASP A 151 -10.21 4.37 -15.04
C ASP A 151 -10.33 5.09 -16.38
N THR A 152 -11.34 5.93 -16.54
CA THR A 152 -11.48 6.80 -17.71
C THR A 152 -11.55 8.24 -17.21
N SER A 153 -10.49 8.98 -17.43
CA SER A 153 -10.31 10.31 -16.88
C SER A 153 -9.63 11.25 -17.87
N GLY A 154 -9.75 12.53 -17.60
CA GLY A 154 -9.12 13.52 -18.43
C GLY A 154 -9.07 14.88 -17.75
N PHE A 155 -8.35 15.80 -18.38
CA PHE A 155 -8.32 17.18 -17.94
C PHE A 155 -8.27 18.12 -19.14
N PHE A 156 -8.73 19.35 -18.90
CA PHE A 156 -8.51 20.51 -19.74
C PHE A 156 -7.86 21.61 -18.90
N GLU A 157 -6.75 22.17 -19.37
CA GLU A 157 -6.06 23.28 -18.76
C GLU A 157 -5.90 24.41 -19.77
N TRP A 158 -6.39 25.56 -19.42
CA TRP A 158 -6.25 26.78 -20.19
C TRP A 158 -5.22 27.69 -19.52
N GLN A 159 -4.27 28.15 -20.28
CA GLN A 159 -3.21 29.06 -19.85
C GLN A 159 -3.08 30.13 -20.95
N SER A 160 -3.66 31.28 -20.75
CA SER A 160 -3.50 32.41 -21.65
C SER A 160 -2.06 32.95 -21.55
N PHE A 161 -1.64 33.81 -22.51
CA PHE A 161 -0.38 34.59 -22.41
C PHE A 161 -0.30 35.50 -21.17
N THR A 162 -1.32 35.47 -20.32
CA THR A 162 -1.35 36.10 -19.01
C THR A 162 -0.84 35.13 -17.93
N PRO A 163 -0.45 35.61 -16.74
CA PRO A 163 -0.01 34.73 -15.65
C PRO A 163 -1.13 33.88 -15.04
N TYR A 164 -2.37 33.98 -15.50
CA TYR A 164 -3.51 33.21 -15.01
C TYR A 164 -3.67 31.90 -15.74
N TYR A 165 -4.07 30.86 -15.04
CA TYR A 165 -4.47 29.59 -15.60
C TYR A 165 -5.75 29.05 -14.92
N PHE A 166 -6.43 28.17 -15.64
CA PHE A 166 -7.60 27.47 -15.17
C PHE A 166 -7.54 26.02 -15.63
N ARG A 167 -7.89 25.08 -14.74
CA ARG A 167 -7.87 23.64 -15.03
C ARG A 167 -9.14 22.98 -14.52
N VAL A 168 -9.68 22.07 -15.30
CA VAL A 168 -10.76 21.15 -14.94
C VAL A 168 -10.29 19.73 -15.15
N ASP A 169 -10.50 18.89 -14.16
CA ASP A 169 -10.29 17.46 -14.20
C ASP A 169 -11.63 16.75 -14.01
N ALA A 170 -11.87 15.70 -14.78
CA ALA A 170 -13.06 14.85 -14.63
C ALA A 170 -12.71 13.40 -14.92
N GLY A 171 -13.33 12.46 -14.21
CA GLY A 171 -13.10 11.05 -14.43
C GLY A 171 -14.08 10.14 -13.70
N GLU A 172 -14.13 8.93 -14.21
CA GLU A 172 -14.90 7.83 -13.62
C GLU A 172 -14.01 6.61 -13.52
N VAL A 173 -13.99 5.99 -12.33
CA VAL A 173 -13.31 4.72 -12.09
C VAL A 173 -14.36 3.68 -11.74
N ARG A 174 -14.39 2.59 -12.47
CA ARG A 174 -15.26 1.44 -12.20
C ARG A 174 -14.44 0.25 -11.75
N TYR A 175 -15.00 -0.50 -10.79
CA TYR A 175 -14.47 -1.77 -10.31
C TYR A 175 -15.55 -2.83 -10.50
N GLU A 176 -15.23 -3.91 -11.20
CA GLU A 176 -16.17 -4.97 -11.54
C GLU A 176 -15.53 -6.34 -11.24
N GLY A 177 -16.20 -7.19 -10.46
CA GLY A 177 -15.71 -8.52 -10.12
C GLY A 177 -16.03 -8.93 -8.68
N SER A 178 -15.08 -9.58 -8.03
CA SER A 178 -15.23 -10.05 -6.65
C SER A 178 -13.92 -9.95 -5.86
N LYS A 179 -14.01 -9.95 -4.54
CA LYS A 179 -12.88 -9.97 -3.63
C LYS A 179 -13.11 -10.93 -2.47
N LEU A 180 -12.03 -11.31 -1.82
CA LEU A 180 -12.08 -12.10 -0.60
C LEU A 180 -12.71 -11.30 0.54
N GLY A 181 -13.59 -11.96 1.29
CA GLY A 181 -14.20 -11.44 2.48
C GLY A 181 -14.60 -12.56 3.42
N SER A 182 -15.22 -12.23 4.54
CA SER A 182 -15.66 -13.23 5.50
C SER A 182 -16.93 -12.80 6.22
N GLY A 183 -17.74 -13.77 6.59
CA GLY A 183 -18.83 -13.63 7.53
C GLY A 183 -18.47 -14.25 8.87
N ALA A 184 -18.84 -13.61 9.98
CA ALA A 184 -18.62 -14.15 11.31
C ALA A 184 -19.65 -15.25 11.63
N ASN A 185 -19.18 -16.37 12.16
CA ASN A 185 -20.06 -17.48 12.52
C ASN A 185 -20.86 -17.25 13.81
N GLY A 186 -20.39 -16.38 14.69
CA GLY A 186 -21.13 -15.92 15.87
C GLY A 186 -21.30 -16.93 16.99
N THR A 187 -20.45 -17.94 17.13
CA THR A 187 -20.52 -18.94 18.19
C THR A 187 -19.32 -18.93 19.12
N SER A 188 -19.59 -19.18 20.41
CA SER A 188 -18.57 -19.53 21.40
C SER A 188 -18.47 -21.04 21.56
N PRO A 189 -17.29 -21.64 21.73
CA PRO A 189 -15.99 -21.03 21.92
C PRO A 189 -15.29 -20.66 20.63
N GLY A 190 -15.94 -20.37 19.59
CA GLY A 190 -15.30 -20.09 18.37
C GLY A 190 -15.89 -18.97 17.59
N ASN A 191 -15.23 -17.91 17.67
CA ASN A 191 -15.36 -16.81 16.75
C ASN A 191 -14.81 -17.23 15.38
N GLY A 192 -15.42 -18.27 14.79
CA GLY A 192 -15.08 -18.74 13.47
C GLY A 192 -15.54 -17.75 12.41
N PHE A 193 -14.84 -17.73 11.31
CA PHE A 193 -15.18 -16.96 10.12
C PHE A 193 -15.45 -17.93 8.98
N THR A 194 -16.40 -17.58 8.14
CA THR A 194 -16.68 -18.28 6.88
C THR A 194 -16.25 -17.39 5.74
N ASP A 195 -15.38 -17.89 4.87
CA ASP A 195 -14.92 -17.16 3.69
C ASP A 195 -16.06 -16.99 2.69
N LEU A 196 -16.19 -15.78 2.19
CA LEU A 196 -17.18 -15.38 1.20
C LEU A 196 -16.52 -14.65 0.05
N SER A 197 -17.04 -14.81 -1.15
CA SER A 197 -16.62 -14.03 -2.30
C SER A 197 -17.47 -12.76 -2.41
N PHE A 198 -16.99 -11.63 -1.91
CA PHE A 198 -17.73 -10.37 -1.91
C PHE A 198 -17.82 -9.77 -3.30
N PRO A 199 -19.01 -9.36 -3.78
CA PRO A 199 -19.15 -8.66 -5.04
C PRO A 199 -18.44 -7.30 -5.01
N VAL A 200 -17.84 -6.94 -6.10
CA VAL A 200 -17.20 -5.64 -6.33
C VAL A 200 -17.85 -5.01 -7.55
N GLU A 201 -18.78 -4.10 -7.33
CA GLU A 201 -19.47 -3.29 -8.34
C GLU A 201 -19.45 -1.83 -7.88
N TYR A 202 -18.24 -1.22 -7.97
CA TYR A 202 -18.00 0.13 -7.48
C TYR A 202 -17.85 1.11 -8.62
N LYS A 203 -18.32 2.32 -8.38
CA LYS A 203 -18.15 3.46 -9.26
C LYS A 203 -17.64 4.65 -8.45
N VAL A 204 -16.54 5.26 -8.91
CA VAL A 204 -16.02 6.50 -8.32
C VAL A 204 -16.04 7.58 -9.39
N THR A 205 -16.82 8.64 -9.13
CA THR A 205 -16.86 9.82 -9.99
C THR A 205 -16.04 10.94 -9.37
N ASN A 206 -15.08 11.47 -10.13
CA ASN A 206 -14.18 12.54 -9.68
C ASN A 206 -14.35 13.78 -10.54
N VAL A 207 -14.39 14.95 -9.90
CA VAL A 207 -14.36 16.26 -10.55
C VAL A 207 -13.41 17.17 -9.78
N GLY A 208 -12.55 17.88 -10.50
CA GLY A 208 -11.62 18.86 -9.93
C GLY A 208 -11.64 20.16 -10.71
N VAL A 209 -11.46 21.25 -10.02
CA VAL A 209 -11.30 22.59 -10.61
C VAL A 209 -10.14 23.29 -9.90
N GLU A 210 -9.25 23.88 -10.66
CA GLU A 210 -8.16 24.70 -10.14
C GLU A 210 -8.05 26.01 -10.94
N GLY A 211 -7.88 27.12 -10.23
CA GLY A 211 -7.54 28.40 -10.82
C GLY A 211 -6.30 28.96 -10.15
N GLY A 212 -5.41 29.54 -10.93
CA GLY A 212 -4.16 30.03 -10.39
C GLY A 212 -3.54 31.21 -11.13
N TYR A 213 -2.57 31.80 -10.46
CA TYR A 213 -1.73 32.89 -10.94
C TYR A 213 -0.27 32.48 -10.79
N ASN A 214 0.49 32.47 -11.86
CA ASN A 214 1.86 32.00 -11.87
C ASN A 214 2.80 32.98 -12.58
N THR A 215 3.76 33.51 -11.82
CA THR A 215 4.86 34.36 -12.33
C THR A 215 6.18 33.83 -11.81
N PRO A 216 7.33 34.32 -12.33
CA PRO A 216 8.64 33.96 -11.77
C PRO A 216 8.77 34.21 -10.26
N LYS A 217 8.09 35.25 -9.73
CA LYS A 217 8.18 35.66 -8.32
C LYS A 217 7.10 35.05 -7.43
N MET A 218 5.94 34.70 -7.99
CA MET A 218 4.79 34.30 -7.19
C MET A 218 3.96 33.24 -7.91
N HIS A 219 3.53 32.24 -7.17
CA HIS A 219 2.48 31.28 -7.58
C HIS A 219 1.38 31.25 -6.53
N LEU A 220 0.14 31.48 -6.96
CA LEU A 220 -1.07 31.36 -6.15
C LEU A 220 -2.04 30.40 -6.86
N ALA A 221 -2.65 29.48 -6.12
CA ALA A 221 -3.65 28.56 -6.66
C ALA A 221 -4.75 28.27 -5.64
N LEU A 222 -5.98 28.20 -6.14
CA LEU A 222 -7.13 27.67 -5.43
C LEU A 222 -7.65 26.45 -6.18
N ASN A 223 -7.92 25.37 -5.47
CA ASN A 223 -8.47 24.16 -6.04
C ASN A 223 -9.65 23.63 -5.23
N TRP A 224 -10.59 23.01 -5.93
CA TRP A 224 -11.68 22.26 -5.35
C TRP A 224 -11.74 20.88 -6.03
N THR A 225 -11.97 19.86 -5.23
CA THR A 225 -12.12 18.48 -5.69
C THR A 225 -13.35 17.87 -5.07
N TYR A 226 -14.13 17.16 -5.87
CA TYR A 226 -15.27 16.36 -5.46
C TYR A 226 -15.06 14.92 -5.91
N SER A 227 -15.33 13.95 -5.04
CA SER A 227 -15.34 12.53 -5.37
C SER A 227 -16.57 11.88 -4.75
N LYS A 228 -17.27 11.05 -5.52
CA LYS A 228 -18.39 10.24 -5.08
C LYS A 228 -18.09 8.78 -5.33
N PHE A 229 -18.17 7.98 -4.29
CA PHE A 229 -18.12 6.52 -4.34
C PHE A 229 -19.54 5.96 -4.23
N ASP A 230 -19.93 5.17 -5.22
CA ASP A 230 -21.18 4.42 -5.28
C ASP A 230 -20.85 2.92 -5.23
N ASN A 231 -21.69 2.15 -4.53
CA ASN A 231 -21.61 0.69 -4.46
C ASN A 231 -23.00 0.10 -4.75
N ASP A 232 -23.10 -0.69 -5.81
CA ASP A 232 -24.37 -1.26 -6.25
C ASP A 232 -24.86 -2.37 -5.29
N ASN A 233 -23.94 -2.94 -4.49
CA ASN A 233 -24.25 -3.97 -3.50
C ASN A 233 -23.94 -3.47 -2.09
N LEU A 234 -24.97 -3.19 -1.30
CA LEU A 234 -24.82 -2.72 0.08
C LEU A 234 -24.74 -3.86 1.09
N THR A 235 -25.21 -5.05 0.75
CA THR A 235 -25.22 -6.22 1.63
C THR A 235 -25.02 -7.51 0.85
N ILE A 236 -24.51 -8.53 1.56
CA ILE A 236 -24.48 -9.92 1.12
C ILE A 236 -25.35 -10.72 2.08
N LYS A 237 -26.23 -11.56 1.52
CA LYS A 237 -26.98 -12.59 2.26
C LYS A 237 -26.35 -13.95 2.03
N TRP A 238 -26.10 -14.71 3.10
CA TRP A 238 -25.42 -15.99 3.02
C TRP A 238 -25.92 -16.97 4.09
N ASN A 239 -25.85 -18.27 3.79
CA ASN A 239 -26.21 -19.29 4.75
C ASN A 239 -25.06 -19.53 5.74
N ASN A 240 -25.35 -19.40 7.04
CA ASN A 240 -24.37 -19.62 8.08
C ASN A 240 -24.19 -21.14 8.33
N PRO A 241 -22.96 -21.68 8.18
CA PRO A 241 -22.74 -23.12 8.38
C PRO A 241 -22.93 -23.60 9.82
N PHE A 242 -22.84 -22.73 10.81
CA PHE A 242 -23.06 -23.05 12.22
C PHE A 242 -24.58 -23.16 12.56
N PHE A 243 -25.35 -22.32 11.92
CA PHE A 243 -26.81 -22.28 12.12
C PHE A 243 -27.46 -22.78 10.84
N ALA A 244 -27.41 -24.08 10.62
CA ALA A 244 -27.85 -24.71 9.39
C ALA A 244 -29.20 -24.11 8.91
N ASN A 245 -29.18 -23.61 7.68
CA ASN A 245 -30.29 -22.94 6.99
C ASN A 245 -30.64 -21.51 7.47
N ASN A 246 -29.94 -20.93 8.43
CA ASN A 246 -30.10 -19.52 8.74
C ASN A 246 -29.39 -18.65 7.69
N ILE A 247 -30.02 -17.52 7.39
CA ILE A 247 -29.48 -16.53 6.47
C ILE A 247 -28.95 -15.36 7.29
N ASP A 248 -27.63 -15.12 7.15
CA ASP A 248 -26.98 -13.96 7.71
C ASP A 248 -26.81 -12.85 6.65
N THR A 249 -26.63 -11.64 7.13
CA THR A 249 -26.39 -10.47 6.31
C THR A 249 -25.09 -9.82 6.71
N THR A 250 -24.18 -9.66 5.74
CA THR A 250 -22.93 -8.92 5.92
C THR A 250 -23.00 -7.62 5.12
N TYR A 251 -22.64 -6.51 5.76
CA TYR A 251 -22.61 -5.20 5.10
C TYR A 251 -21.37 -5.01 4.27
N LEU A 252 -21.54 -4.36 3.13
CA LEU A 252 -20.48 -3.92 2.24
C LEU A 252 -20.23 -2.41 2.43
N PRO A 253 -19.09 -1.85 1.91
CA PRO A 253 -18.80 -0.45 2.04
C PRO A 253 -19.93 0.45 1.55
N PRO A 254 -20.44 1.38 2.38
CA PRO A 254 -21.53 2.28 2.00
C PRO A 254 -21.05 3.35 1.02
N GLU A 255 -22.01 3.97 0.32
CA GLU A 255 -21.75 5.16 -0.49
C GLU A 255 -21.13 6.27 0.34
N ASN A 256 -20.22 7.02 -0.30
CA ASN A 256 -19.62 8.18 0.35
C ASN A 256 -19.32 9.31 -0.62
N LYS A 257 -19.20 10.51 -0.08
CA LYS A 257 -18.85 11.75 -0.80
C LYS A 257 -17.66 12.39 -0.11
N TYR A 258 -16.72 12.83 -0.91
CA TYR A 258 -15.55 13.55 -0.46
C TYR A 258 -15.46 14.91 -1.16
N GLN A 259 -15.19 15.95 -0.39
CA GLN A 259 -14.92 17.28 -0.91
C GLN A 259 -13.62 17.82 -0.31
N ARG A 260 -12.86 18.51 -1.12
CA ARG A 260 -11.62 19.17 -0.70
C ARG A 260 -11.50 20.56 -1.32
N VAL A 261 -11.15 21.54 -0.50
CA VAL A 261 -10.71 22.86 -0.94
C VAL A 261 -9.25 23.04 -0.54
N GLY A 262 -8.43 23.51 -1.46
CA GLY A 262 -7.03 23.78 -1.22
C GLY A 262 -6.60 25.15 -1.70
N ALA A 263 -5.73 25.80 -0.94
CA ALA A 263 -5.06 27.03 -1.32
C ALA A 263 -3.54 26.84 -1.23
N ASN A 264 -2.82 27.24 -2.26
CA ASN A 264 -1.37 27.20 -2.31
C ASN A 264 -0.82 28.59 -2.64
N ALA A 265 0.24 28.99 -1.95
CA ALA A 265 0.96 30.23 -2.23
C ALA A 265 2.46 29.98 -2.14
N THR A 266 3.20 30.43 -3.15
CA THR A 266 4.66 30.38 -3.16
C THR A 266 5.18 31.76 -3.58
N PHE A 267 6.04 32.35 -2.75
CA PHE A 267 6.73 33.59 -3.02
C PHE A 267 8.22 33.29 -3.15
N ARG A 268 8.81 33.72 -4.26
CA ARG A 268 10.23 33.49 -4.61
C ARG A 268 11.00 34.82 -4.66
N GLN A 269 12.30 34.75 -4.65
CA GLN A 269 13.19 35.92 -4.72
C GLN A 269 12.92 36.93 -3.59
N LEU A 270 12.59 36.44 -2.40
CA LEU A 270 12.52 37.25 -1.19
C LEU A 270 13.94 37.59 -0.70
N PRO A 271 14.11 38.52 0.26
CA PRO A 271 15.42 38.81 0.85
C PRO A 271 16.16 37.53 1.27
N TRP A 272 17.49 37.52 1.15
CA TRP A 272 18.37 36.35 1.40
C TRP A 272 18.11 35.17 0.46
N ASP A 273 17.75 35.45 -0.79
CA ASP A 273 17.38 34.46 -1.80
C ASP A 273 16.33 33.45 -1.27
N SER A 274 15.34 33.99 -0.55
CA SER A 274 14.38 33.17 0.15
C SER A 274 13.19 32.81 -0.72
N THR A 275 12.63 31.64 -0.41
CA THR A 275 11.36 31.16 -0.93
C THR A 275 10.45 30.81 0.22
N LEU A 276 9.26 31.43 0.26
CA LEU A 276 8.17 31.12 1.20
C LEU A 276 7.11 30.30 0.48
N ALA A 277 6.83 29.10 0.97
CA ALA A 277 5.75 28.24 0.49
C ALA A 277 4.70 28.04 1.59
N MET A 278 3.43 28.20 1.24
CA MET A 278 2.29 28.00 2.14
C MET A 278 1.24 27.15 1.45
N ARG A 279 0.63 26.27 2.19
CA ARG A 279 -0.48 25.43 1.73
C ARG A 279 -1.52 25.28 2.84
N TYR A 280 -2.76 25.47 2.48
CA TYR A 280 -3.92 25.14 3.32
C TYR A 280 -4.81 24.15 2.59
N THR A 281 -5.32 23.15 3.30
CA THR A 281 -6.31 22.21 2.76
C THR A 281 -7.36 21.94 3.81
N TRP A 282 -8.61 22.03 3.41
CA TRP A 282 -9.76 21.54 4.14
C TRP A 282 -10.43 20.45 3.32
N SER A 283 -10.85 19.37 3.98
CA SER A 283 -11.62 18.32 3.33
C SER A 283 -12.69 17.75 4.25
N LYS A 284 -13.76 17.26 3.64
CA LYS A 284 -14.89 16.63 4.31
C LYS A 284 -15.25 15.33 3.59
N THR A 285 -15.41 14.25 4.37
CA THR A 285 -15.97 12.97 3.90
C THR A 285 -17.30 12.74 4.60
N GLU A 286 -18.32 12.37 3.85
CA GLU A 286 -19.65 12.04 4.35
C GLU A 286 -20.09 10.69 3.80
N SER A 287 -20.69 9.85 4.64
CA SER A 287 -21.35 8.61 4.22
C SER A 287 -22.61 8.39 5.04
N SER A 288 -23.52 7.57 4.54
CA SER A 288 -24.70 7.16 5.28
C SER A 288 -24.98 5.70 5.02
N ALA A 289 -25.34 4.94 6.07
CA ALA A 289 -25.72 3.55 5.97
C ALA A 289 -26.84 3.24 6.97
N ASP A 290 -27.88 2.56 6.49
CA ASP A 290 -28.91 2.05 7.37
C ASP A 290 -28.37 0.86 8.14
N LEU A 291 -28.55 0.88 9.45
CA LEU A 291 -28.14 -0.18 10.36
C LEU A 291 -29.37 -1.07 10.60
N ALA A 292 -29.41 -2.21 9.92
CA ALA A 292 -30.45 -3.21 10.19
C ALA A 292 -30.02 -4.08 11.37
N THR A 293 -31.01 -4.50 12.14
CA THR A 293 -30.84 -5.57 13.13
C THR A 293 -30.54 -6.86 12.39
N THR A 294 -29.42 -7.50 12.66
CA THR A 294 -29.20 -8.86 12.15
C THR A 294 -30.06 -9.80 12.93
N VAL A 295 -31.22 -10.11 12.41
CA VAL A 295 -32.06 -11.17 12.96
C VAL A 295 -31.62 -12.46 12.29
N LEU A 296 -31.03 -13.37 13.05
CA LEU A 296 -30.84 -14.75 12.60
C LEU A 296 -32.23 -15.35 12.41
N THR A 297 -32.67 -15.49 11.16
CA THR A 297 -33.98 -16.11 10.84
C THR A 297 -33.78 -17.60 10.62
N GLY A 298 -34.14 -18.43 11.59
CA GLY A 298 -34.14 -19.88 11.49
C GLY A 298 -34.65 -20.55 12.74
N THR A 299 -35.21 -21.74 12.57
CA THR A 299 -36.08 -22.38 13.55
C THR A 299 -35.45 -23.45 14.44
N SER A 300 -34.17 -23.73 14.36
CA SER A 300 -33.66 -24.97 14.95
C SER A 300 -32.75 -24.82 16.16
N VAL A 301 -32.22 -23.65 16.46
CA VAL A 301 -31.49 -23.42 17.71
C VAL A 301 -31.80 -22.00 18.17
N ALA A 302 -32.31 -21.86 19.39
CA ALA A 302 -32.44 -20.53 19.99
C ALA A 302 -31.07 -19.81 19.87
N PRO A 303 -31.03 -18.57 19.40
CA PRO A 303 -29.79 -17.84 19.36
C PRO A 303 -29.18 -17.85 20.75
N VAL A 304 -27.97 -18.35 20.87
CA VAL A 304 -27.26 -18.40 22.15
C VAL A 304 -27.03 -16.98 22.67
N PHE A 305 -27.19 -16.01 21.78
CA PHE A 305 -27.03 -14.59 22.05
C PHE A 305 -28.30 -13.83 21.61
N ALA A 306 -28.76 -12.93 22.47
CA ALA A 306 -29.77 -11.96 22.08
C ALA A 306 -29.21 -11.13 20.88
N PRO A 307 -30.08 -10.76 19.91
CA PRO A 307 -29.63 -9.93 18.79
C PRO A 307 -29.02 -8.64 19.34
N THR A 308 -27.81 -8.32 18.90
CA THR A 308 -27.17 -7.02 19.19
C THR A 308 -27.88 -5.95 18.36
N LEU A 309 -28.52 -5.01 19.02
CA LEU A 309 -29.23 -3.92 18.36
C LEU A 309 -28.37 -2.66 18.43
N PRO A 310 -28.16 -1.95 17.33
CA PRO A 310 -27.56 -0.63 17.39
C PRO A 310 -28.52 0.36 18.08
N ASN A 311 -27.96 1.34 18.80
CA ASN A 311 -28.72 2.40 19.46
C ASN A 311 -29.42 3.35 18.46
N VAL A 312 -29.02 3.33 17.19
CA VAL A 312 -29.56 4.16 16.10
C VAL A 312 -29.85 3.32 14.87
N GLY A 313 -30.86 3.72 14.09
CA GLY A 313 -31.24 3.04 12.85
C GLY A 313 -30.41 3.40 11.64
N THR A 314 -29.64 4.49 11.69
CA THR A 314 -28.82 4.97 10.57
C THR A 314 -27.49 5.49 11.09
N PHE A 315 -26.40 5.04 10.51
CA PHE A 315 -25.08 5.62 10.69
C PHE A 315 -24.89 6.77 9.71
N ASN A 316 -24.52 7.95 10.21
CA ASN A 316 -24.08 9.07 9.40
C ASN A 316 -22.61 9.36 9.69
N GLY A 317 -21.74 8.98 8.76
CA GLY A 317 -20.31 9.25 8.82
C GLY A 317 -20.01 10.67 8.41
N LYS A 318 -19.24 11.38 9.22
CA LYS A 318 -18.79 12.74 8.91
C LYS A 318 -17.38 12.97 9.48
N ILE A 319 -16.39 13.10 8.60
CA ILE A 319 -15.00 13.36 8.96
C ILE A 319 -14.53 14.62 8.26
N GLU A 320 -13.98 15.55 9.04
CA GLU A 320 -13.35 16.76 8.52
C GLU A 320 -11.85 16.77 8.83
N ASN A 321 -11.04 17.09 7.80
CA ASN A 321 -9.60 17.23 7.97
C ASN A 321 -9.16 18.63 7.56
N GLN A 322 -8.21 19.19 8.31
CA GLN A 322 -7.56 20.45 8.00
C GLN A 322 -6.05 20.25 8.05
N THR A 323 -5.36 20.79 7.05
CA THR A 323 -3.91 20.82 7.03
C THR A 323 -3.43 22.23 6.70
N PHE A 324 -2.41 22.69 7.40
CA PHE A 324 -1.71 23.91 7.08
C PHE A 324 -0.21 23.64 7.12
N THR A 325 0.49 24.05 6.08
CA THR A 325 1.94 23.93 5.96
C THR A 325 2.50 25.29 5.57
N VAL A 326 3.55 25.71 6.25
CA VAL A 326 4.39 26.85 5.86
C VAL A 326 5.84 26.46 5.95
N ALA A 327 6.62 26.82 4.92
CA ALA A 327 8.06 26.57 4.88
C ALA A 327 8.78 27.80 4.28
N LEU A 328 9.81 28.23 4.95
CA LEU A 328 10.72 29.27 4.49
C LEU A 328 12.10 28.62 4.27
N ALA A 329 12.55 28.62 3.03
CA ALA A 329 13.91 28.26 2.66
C ALA A 329 14.70 29.50 2.30
N SER A 330 15.91 29.66 2.82
CA SER A 330 16.72 30.89 2.68
C SER A 330 18.20 30.56 2.49
N ALA A 331 18.90 31.40 1.76
CA ALA A 331 20.34 31.38 1.65
C ALA A 331 20.94 32.72 2.16
N PRO A 332 20.99 32.93 3.51
CA PRO A 332 21.46 34.20 4.09
C PRO A 332 22.86 34.60 3.66
N THR A 333 23.67 33.61 3.35
CA THR A 333 25.00 33.80 2.76
C THR A 333 25.25 32.75 1.68
N ARG A 334 26.29 32.96 0.85
CA ARG A 334 26.68 31.96 -0.16
C ARG A 334 27.08 30.60 0.44
N GLN A 335 27.38 30.55 1.72
CA GLN A 335 27.85 29.37 2.41
C GLN A 335 26.75 28.66 3.24
N LEU A 336 25.66 29.36 3.55
CA LEU A 336 24.64 28.87 4.48
C LEU A 336 23.28 28.79 3.82
N ASP A 337 22.73 27.58 3.75
CA ASP A 337 21.35 27.31 3.40
C ASP A 337 20.57 26.96 4.68
N THR A 338 19.38 27.52 4.84
CA THR A 338 18.51 27.27 6.01
C THR A 338 17.09 26.99 5.57
N ARG A 339 16.39 26.19 6.36
CA ARG A 339 14.96 25.96 6.19
C ARG A 339 14.28 25.91 7.55
N ILE A 340 13.12 26.58 7.65
CA ILE A 340 12.24 26.54 8.80
C ILE A 340 10.87 26.13 8.29
N TRP A 341 10.19 25.26 8.99
CA TRP A 341 8.83 24.85 8.61
C TRP A 341 7.94 24.67 9.82
N TYR A 342 6.64 24.78 9.55
CA TYR A 342 5.58 24.44 10.47
C TYR A 342 4.48 23.71 9.71
N ASN A 343 4.01 22.59 10.26
CA ASN A 343 2.88 21.81 9.76
C ASN A 343 1.85 21.65 10.87
N TYR A 344 0.60 21.82 10.50
CA TYR A 344 -0.57 21.60 11.35
C TYR A 344 -1.50 20.61 10.67
N TYR A 345 -1.98 19.62 11.43
CA TYR A 345 -2.95 18.64 10.98
C TYR A 345 -4.04 18.51 12.03
N LYS A 346 -5.29 18.53 11.59
CA LYS A 346 -6.45 18.31 12.44
C LYS A 346 -7.41 17.37 11.75
N ARG A 347 -7.92 16.39 12.49
CA ARG A 347 -9.02 15.53 12.11
C ARG A 347 -10.10 15.63 13.16
N ASN A 348 -11.32 15.97 12.75
CA ASN A 348 -12.54 15.85 13.53
C ASN A 348 -13.37 14.69 12.99
N ASN A 349 -13.99 13.94 13.88
CA ASN A 349 -14.89 12.85 13.54
C ASN A 349 -16.27 13.12 14.19
N ASP A 350 -17.12 13.82 13.47
CA ASP A 350 -18.50 14.14 13.89
C ASP A 350 -19.50 13.06 13.43
N SER A 351 -19.03 11.82 13.24
CA SER A 351 -19.90 10.70 12.85
C SER A 351 -20.88 10.33 13.96
N THR A 352 -21.95 9.64 13.59
CA THR A 352 -22.89 9.07 14.56
C THR A 352 -22.15 8.09 15.46
N ASP A 353 -22.28 8.28 16.75
CA ASP A 353 -21.81 7.29 17.74
C ASP A 353 -22.77 6.10 17.78
N VAL A 354 -22.24 4.91 17.44
CA VAL A 354 -23.02 3.67 17.39
C VAL A 354 -22.58 2.77 18.52
N THR A 355 -23.50 2.52 19.43
CA THR A 355 -23.36 1.53 20.49
C THR A 355 -24.25 0.33 20.21
N PHE A 356 -23.79 -0.87 20.55
CA PHE A 356 -24.55 -2.09 20.37
C PHE A 356 -24.97 -2.66 21.72
N SER A 357 -26.29 -2.86 21.91
CA SER A 357 -26.83 -3.62 23.05
C SER A 357 -26.64 -5.11 22.78
N GLY A 358 -26.04 -5.83 23.68
CA GLY A 358 -25.88 -7.29 23.53
C GLY A 358 -25.03 -7.89 24.62
N PRO A 359 -24.71 -9.17 24.56
CA PRO A 359 -23.84 -9.79 25.55
C PRO A 359 -22.50 -9.08 25.54
N THR A 360 -22.25 -8.39 26.60
CA THR A 360 -21.13 -7.51 26.86
C THR A 360 -19.83 -8.27 27.18
N VAL A 361 -19.80 -9.57 26.87
CA VAL A 361 -18.66 -10.46 27.18
C VAL A 361 -17.34 -9.96 26.56
N PHE A 362 -17.44 -9.29 25.40
CA PHE A 362 -16.26 -8.73 24.71
C PHE A 362 -15.98 -7.26 25.04
N CYS A 363 -16.90 -6.58 25.71
CA CYS A 363 -16.78 -5.14 26.04
C CYS A 363 -16.83 -4.89 27.55
N GLY A 364 -16.37 -5.84 28.36
CA GLY A 364 -16.21 -5.66 29.81
C GLY A 364 -17.49 -5.44 30.62
N GLY A 365 -18.68 -5.76 30.07
CA GLY A 365 -19.96 -5.55 30.75
C GLY A 365 -20.66 -4.23 30.37
N ALA A 366 -20.03 -3.37 29.57
CA ALA A 366 -20.60 -2.15 29.00
C ALA A 366 -21.07 -2.36 27.55
N PRO A 367 -21.94 -1.53 26.96
CA PRO A 367 -22.20 -1.53 25.55
C PRO A 367 -20.91 -1.38 24.75
N CYS A 368 -20.76 -2.14 23.64
CA CYS A 368 -19.62 -1.97 22.75
C CYS A 368 -19.75 -0.65 22.00
N GLU A 369 -18.78 0.22 22.18
CA GLU A 369 -18.72 1.54 21.56
C GLU A 369 -17.61 1.60 20.51
N GLY A 370 -17.85 2.34 19.43
CA GLY A 370 -16.85 2.66 18.44
C GLY A 370 -16.06 3.90 18.85
N LEU A 371 -14.74 3.91 18.65
CA LEU A 371 -13.95 5.14 18.86
C LEU A 371 -14.10 6.09 17.67
N LEU A 372 -14.71 7.25 17.87
CA LEU A 372 -14.71 8.35 16.91
C LEU A 372 -13.34 9.05 16.94
N PHE A 373 -12.40 8.50 16.21
CA PHE A 373 -10.99 8.89 16.31
C PHE A 373 -10.72 10.30 15.78
N GLU A 374 -10.15 11.14 16.64
CA GLU A 374 -9.76 12.53 16.37
C GLU A 374 -8.30 12.79 16.73
N TYR A 375 -7.68 13.77 16.08
CA TYR A 375 -6.34 14.23 16.45
C TYR A 375 -6.06 15.68 16.05
N LYS A 376 -5.09 16.28 16.77
CA LYS A 376 -4.36 17.49 16.39
C LYS A 376 -2.87 17.20 16.42
N LYS A 377 -2.15 17.63 15.38
CA LYS A 377 -0.71 17.43 15.28
C LYS A 377 -0.05 18.76 14.89
N HIS A 378 0.98 19.11 15.64
CA HIS A 378 1.86 20.23 15.36
C HIS A 378 3.26 19.70 15.09
N ASN A 379 3.84 20.14 13.99
CA ASN A 379 5.22 19.81 13.65
C ASN A 379 5.96 21.11 13.32
N VAL A 380 7.06 21.35 13.98
CA VAL A 380 7.95 22.47 13.70
C VAL A 380 9.36 21.96 13.53
N GLY A 381 10.08 22.52 12.58
CA GLY A 381 11.46 22.14 12.40
C GLY A 381 12.32 23.23 11.80
N VAL A 382 13.62 23.09 12.01
CA VAL A 382 14.66 23.92 11.44
C VAL A 382 15.81 23.04 11.01
N ASP A 383 16.36 23.31 9.84
CA ASP A 383 17.64 22.75 9.39
C ASP A 383 18.56 23.84 8.81
N ALA A 384 19.84 23.60 8.90
CA ALA A 384 20.87 24.44 8.36
C ALA A 384 21.99 23.60 7.75
N TYR A 385 22.46 24.03 6.60
CA TYR A 385 23.56 23.40 5.87
C TYR A 385 24.65 24.42 5.55
N TRP A 386 25.83 24.18 6.08
CA TRP A 386 26.97 25.05 5.90
C TRP A 386 28.03 24.44 4.98
N ARG A 387 28.38 25.15 3.92
CA ARG A 387 29.49 24.82 3.03
C ARG A 387 30.80 25.29 3.68
N VAL A 388 31.43 24.38 4.45
CA VAL A 388 32.64 24.68 5.24
C VAL A 388 33.88 24.87 4.34
N ALA A 389 33.90 24.18 3.19
CA ALA A 389 34.93 24.30 2.17
C ALA A 389 34.36 23.88 0.79
N ARG A 390 35.14 24.05 -0.27
CA ARG A 390 34.77 23.56 -1.60
C ARG A 390 34.49 22.05 -1.55
N GLY A 391 33.30 21.64 -1.98
CA GLY A 391 32.92 20.24 -1.99
C GLY A 391 32.59 19.64 -0.61
N GLN A 392 32.60 20.44 0.48
CA GLN A 392 32.28 19.93 1.83
C GLN A 392 31.13 20.70 2.45
N ARG A 393 30.14 19.96 2.92
CA ARG A 393 28.94 20.51 3.56
C ARG A 393 28.62 19.77 4.85
N ILE A 394 28.36 20.51 5.92
CA ILE A 394 27.83 20.01 7.18
C ILE A 394 26.38 20.46 7.28
N GLY A 395 25.49 19.58 7.65
CA GLY A 395 24.09 19.86 7.91
C GLY A 395 23.72 19.45 9.34
N ALA A 396 22.88 20.24 9.99
CA ALA A 396 22.28 19.90 11.26
C ALA A 396 20.82 20.38 11.29
N GLY A 397 19.98 19.70 12.03
CA GLY A 397 18.58 20.09 12.16
C GLY A 397 17.93 19.52 13.39
N TYR A 398 16.84 20.16 13.74
CA TYR A 398 15.94 19.77 14.83
C TYR A 398 14.50 19.81 14.34
N GLU A 399 13.74 18.80 14.71
CA GLU A 399 12.32 18.67 14.41
C GLU A 399 11.57 18.25 15.67
N TYR A 400 10.46 18.90 15.93
CA TYR A 400 9.59 18.65 17.06
C TYR A 400 8.17 18.32 16.58
N TRP A 401 7.60 17.27 17.15
CA TRP A 401 6.19 16.90 16.99
C TRP A 401 5.48 16.99 18.34
N ASN A 402 4.27 17.52 18.29
CA ASN A 402 3.29 17.44 19.38
C ASN A 402 2.00 16.87 18.78
N VAL A 403 1.55 15.77 19.34
CA VAL A 403 0.37 15.04 18.88
C VAL A 403 -0.60 14.84 20.03
N ASP A 404 -1.79 15.39 19.87
CA ASP A 404 -2.94 15.18 20.75
C ASP A 404 -4.01 14.38 20.01
N GLN A 405 -4.62 13.40 20.68
CA GLN A 405 -5.65 12.55 20.10
C GLN A 405 -6.57 11.99 21.20
N ASN A 406 -7.75 11.49 20.82
CA ASN A 406 -8.75 11.00 21.76
C ASN A 406 -8.71 9.48 21.97
N ARG A 407 -7.53 8.84 21.97
CA ARG A 407 -7.42 7.42 22.27
C ARG A 407 -7.40 7.20 23.78
N GLU A 408 -8.03 6.13 24.23
CA GLU A 408 -8.08 5.78 25.66
C GLU A 408 -6.74 5.32 26.23
N ASP A 409 -5.94 4.62 25.42
CA ASP A 409 -4.65 4.07 25.84
C ASP A 409 -3.55 5.13 25.94
N TYR A 410 -3.66 6.20 25.16
CA TYR A 410 -2.83 7.38 25.27
C TYR A 410 -3.41 8.52 24.42
N ASP A 411 -3.33 9.72 24.88
CA ASP A 411 -3.89 10.90 24.23
C ASP A 411 -2.84 11.91 23.77
N HIS A 412 -1.61 11.82 24.27
CA HIS A 412 -0.55 12.78 23.99
C HIS A 412 0.81 12.13 23.77
N HIS A 413 1.56 12.60 22.76
CA HIS A 413 2.99 12.32 22.65
C HIS A 413 3.77 13.47 22.01
N THR A 414 5.07 13.52 22.32
CA THR A 414 6.02 14.41 21.67
C THR A 414 7.18 13.62 21.08
N ASP A 415 7.63 14.01 19.87
CA ASP A 415 8.84 13.50 19.26
C ASP A 415 9.88 14.62 19.15
N ASN A 416 11.10 14.38 19.63
CA ASN A 416 12.24 15.25 19.41
C ASN A 416 13.22 14.52 18.49
N ILE A 417 13.52 15.12 17.35
CA ILE A 417 14.37 14.54 16.33
C ILE A 417 15.52 15.49 16.03
N VAL A 418 16.74 15.02 16.17
CA VAL A 418 17.95 15.75 15.80
C VAL A 418 18.71 14.98 14.75
N PHE A 419 19.36 15.68 13.83
CA PHE A 419 20.27 15.04 12.90
C PHE A 419 21.55 15.85 12.70
N LEU A 420 22.60 15.13 12.34
CA LEU A 420 23.87 15.65 11.85
C LEU A 420 24.21 14.96 10.53
N GLU A 421 24.59 15.73 9.51
CA GLU A 421 24.95 15.25 8.18
C GLU A 421 26.30 15.83 7.75
N TYR A 422 27.12 15.00 7.16
CA TYR A 422 28.31 15.44 6.43
C TYR A 422 28.25 14.93 5.00
N LYS A 423 28.46 15.82 4.04
CA LYS A 423 28.57 15.50 2.62
C LYS A 423 29.92 15.99 2.09
N ASN A 424 30.61 15.10 1.36
CA ASN A 424 31.88 15.37 0.71
C ASN A 424 31.77 15.10 -0.79
N THR A 425 32.14 16.10 -1.59
CA THR A 425 32.25 16.06 -3.06
C THR A 425 33.51 16.81 -3.50
N VAL A 426 34.60 16.67 -2.72
CA VAL A 426 35.91 17.34 -3.03
C VAL A 426 36.51 16.76 -4.30
N LEU A 427 36.38 15.46 -4.50
CA LEU A 427 36.76 14.80 -5.74
C LEU A 427 35.57 14.83 -6.69
N ASP A 428 35.79 15.23 -7.94
CA ASP A 428 34.74 15.37 -8.95
C ASP A 428 34.07 14.03 -9.29
N ASN A 429 34.75 12.92 -9.03
CA ASN A 429 34.29 11.56 -9.31
C ASN A 429 33.79 10.81 -8.06
N LEU A 430 33.74 11.44 -6.87
CA LEU A 430 33.32 10.81 -5.63
C LEU A 430 32.39 11.72 -4.83
N SER A 431 31.20 11.22 -4.52
CA SER A 431 30.27 11.83 -3.59
C SER A 431 30.05 10.88 -2.40
N ALA A 432 30.32 11.35 -1.20
CA ALA A 432 30.06 10.60 0.02
C ALA A 432 29.21 11.42 0.98
N ARG A 433 28.20 10.80 1.59
CA ARG A 433 27.31 11.41 2.58
C ARG A 433 27.06 10.46 3.74
N VAL A 434 27.24 10.96 4.94
CA VAL A 434 26.83 10.27 6.16
C VAL A 434 25.84 11.14 6.93
N LYS A 435 24.75 10.53 7.40
CA LYS A 435 23.74 11.19 8.23
C LYS A 435 23.46 10.35 9.45
N TYR A 436 23.59 10.95 10.62
CA TYR A 436 23.11 10.39 11.89
C TYR A 436 21.80 11.08 12.27
N THR A 437 20.84 10.32 12.73
CA THR A 437 19.56 10.83 13.26
C THR A 437 19.28 10.16 14.60
N TYR A 438 18.97 10.96 15.59
CA TYR A 438 18.46 10.52 16.86
C TYR A 438 17.03 11.02 17.02
N MET A 439 16.10 10.12 17.41
CA MET A 439 14.71 10.46 17.72
C MET A 439 14.38 9.98 19.13
N GLN A 440 13.70 10.83 19.87
CA GLN A 440 13.16 10.51 21.18
C GLN A 440 11.66 10.80 21.17
N ARG A 441 10.83 9.75 21.31
CA ARG A 441 9.40 9.86 21.56
C ARG A 441 9.14 9.76 23.05
N ARG A 442 8.25 10.61 23.54
CA ARG A 442 7.68 10.54 24.88
C ARG A 442 6.17 10.67 24.78
N SER A 443 5.48 9.69 25.32
CA SER A 443 4.02 9.62 25.35
C SER A 443 3.54 9.52 26.80
N ASN A 444 2.31 9.89 27.03
CA ASN A 444 1.61 9.64 28.27
C ASN A 444 0.95 8.24 28.29
N PHE A 445 1.49 7.30 27.51
CA PHE A 445 1.06 5.92 27.54
C PHE A 445 1.06 5.38 28.97
N LEU A 446 -0.13 5.08 29.47
CA LEU A 446 -0.31 4.58 30.81
C LEU A 446 0.04 3.09 30.87
N ARG A 447 0.99 2.75 31.71
CA ARG A 447 1.36 1.36 31.98
C ARG A 447 0.28 0.59 32.74
N SER A 448 -0.46 1.31 33.56
CA SER A 448 -1.60 0.82 34.30
C SER A 448 -2.77 1.73 33.96
N ASP A 449 -3.89 1.18 33.66
CA ASP A 449 -5.14 1.91 33.78
C ASP A 449 -5.44 2.02 35.27
N GLU A 450 -5.03 3.11 35.86
CA GLU A 450 -5.13 3.33 37.29
C GLU A 450 -6.57 3.36 37.80
N GLY A 451 -7.54 3.32 36.91
CA GLY A 451 -8.96 3.34 37.26
C GLY A 451 -9.79 2.18 36.73
N ALA A 452 -9.28 1.41 35.77
CA ALA A 452 -10.05 0.31 35.23
C ALA A 452 -9.95 -0.93 36.13
N ASN A 453 -11.06 -1.57 36.34
CA ASN A 453 -11.11 -2.91 36.86
C ASN A 453 -10.18 -3.80 36.06
N GLY A 454 -9.29 -4.54 36.70
CA GLY A 454 -8.32 -5.44 36.08
C GLY A 454 -8.92 -6.52 35.16
N ASN A 455 -10.22 -6.47 34.93
CA ASN A 455 -11.00 -7.32 34.04
C ASN A 455 -11.26 -6.70 32.66
N ASP A 456 -10.79 -5.49 32.40
CA ASP A 456 -11.00 -4.86 31.10
C ASP A 456 -10.10 -5.53 30.03
N PRO A 457 -10.64 -6.21 29.01
CA PRO A 457 -9.85 -6.77 27.91
C PRO A 457 -9.01 -5.71 27.20
N ALA A 458 -9.44 -4.47 27.14
CA ALA A 458 -8.69 -3.35 26.55
C ALA A 458 -7.40 -3.07 27.32
N PHE A 459 -7.38 -3.32 28.64
CA PHE A 459 -6.16 -3.20 29.46
C PHE A 459 -5.09 -4.20 29.02
N ILE A 460 -5.46 -5.44 28.70
CA ILE A 460 -4.52 -6.47 28.24
C ILE A 460 -3.99 -6.10 26.84
N GLU A 461 -4.82 -5.63 25.95
CA GLU A 461 -4.43 -5.23 24.61
C GLU A 461 -3.50 -4.02 24.59
N ARG A 462 -3.57 -3.13 25.56
CA ARG A 462 -2.65 -1.97 25.68
C ARG A 462 -1.18 -2.38 25.76
N PHE A 463 -0.90 -3.52 26.32
CA PHE A 463 0.47 -4.01 26.46
C PHE A 463 0.93 -4.86 25.29
N VAL A 464 0.02 -5.29 24.42
CA VAL A 464 0.30 -6.14 23.29
C VAL A 464 0.07 -5.34 22.00
N GLY A 465 1.07 -5.10 21.20
CA GLY A 465 0.94 -4.48 19.89
C GLY A 465 0.97 -2.95 19.84
N ARG A 466 1.16 -2.26 20.97
CA ARG A 466 1.18 -0.78 21.03
C ARG A 466 2.59 -0.17 20.93
N PHE A 467 3.49 -0.83 20.25
CA PHE A 467 4.86 -0.34 20.04
C PHE A 467 4.91 0.97 19.21
N ASP A 468 3.89 1.26 18.40
CA ASP A 468 3.75 2.49 17.65
C ASP A 468 3.55 3.73 18.54
N LEU A 469 3.10 3.52 19.79
CA LEU A 469 2.72 4.57 20.73
C LEU A 469 3.67 4.68 21.92
N ALA A 470 4.46 3.64 22.15
CA ALA A 470 5.37 3.56 23.28
C ALA A 470 6.44 4.65 23.24
N ASN A 471 6.98 4.96 24.42
CA ASN A 471 8.22 5.71 24.51
C ASN A 471 9.33 4.98 23.74
N VAL A 472 10.00 5.69 22.84
CA VAL A 472 11.07 5.09 22.03
C VAL A 472 12.26 6.02 21.91
N ASN A 473 13.45 5.44 21.97
CA ASN A 473 14.67 6.07 21.53
C ASN A 473 15.12 5.37 20.24
N GLN A 474 15.31 6.12 19.18
CA GLN A 474 15.79 5.61 17.89
C GLN A 474 17.15 6.20 17.56
N ASN A 475 18.07 5.34 17.16
CA ASN A 475 19.32 5.73 16.51
C ASN A 475 19.30 5.25 15.07
N LYS A 476 19.66 6.13 14.13
CA LYS A 476 19.74 5.79 12.71
C LYS A 476 20.98 6.42 12.10
N VAL A 477 21.79 5.60 11.43
CA VAL A 477 22.90 6.04 10.58
C VAL A 477 22.57 5.67 9.15
N LYS A 478 22.78 6.61 8.23
CA LYS A 478 22.69 6.40 6.78
C LYS A 478 23.99 6.83 6.12
N LEU A 479 24.61 5.93 5.38
CA LEU A 479 25.77 6.18 4.53
C LEU A 479 25.35 6.06 3.06
N MET A 480 25.81 6.99 2.23
CA MET A 480 25.66 6.94 0.77
C MET A 480 26.97 7.29 0.13
N VAL A 481 27.42 6.52 -0.84
CA VAL A 481 28.65 6.74 -1.62
C VAL A 481 28.34 6.47 -3.09
N ASP A 482 28.63 7.48 -3.93
CA ASP A 482 28.61 7.35 -5.38
C ASP A 482 30.02 7.64 -5.89
N TRP A 483 30.59 6.71 -6.64
CA TRP A 483 31.97 6.78 -7.10
C TRP A 483 32.11 6.35 -8.56
N SER A 484 32.49 7.28 -9.42
CA SER A 484 32.92 7.01 -10.79
C SER A 484 34.43 6.74 -10.80
N ALA A 485 34.82 5.48 -10.51
CA ALA A 485 36.21 5.09 -10.26
C ALA A 485 37.13 5.33 -11.46
N MET A 486 36.59 5.14 -12.66
CA MET A 486 37.23 5.43 -13.93
C MET A 486 36.16 5.71 -15.00
N PRO A 487 36.51 6.22 -16.19
CA PRO A 487 35.58 6.37 -17.27
C PRO A 487 34.78 5.07 -17.49
N LEU A 488 33.45 5.16 -17.53
CA LEU A 488 32.51 4.04 -17.73
C LEU A 488 32.41 3.05 -16.55
N LEU A 489 32.97 3.32 -15.37
CA LEU A 489 32.83 2.44 -14.20
C LEU A 489 32.32 3.25 -13.02
N ASP A 490 31.05 2.98 -12.67
CA ASP A 490 30.35 3.62 -11.57
C ASP A 490 30.00 2.62 -10.47
N PHE A 491 30.20 3.03 -9.22
CA PHE A 491 29.80 2.31 -8.02
C PHE A 491 28.83 3.16 -7.21
N SER A 492 27.79 2.54 -6.66
CA SER A 492 26.94 3.15 -5.65
C SER A 492 26.84 2.23 -4.45
N LEU A 493 26.88 2.81 -3.26
CA LEU A 493 26.70 2.12 -1.98
C LEU A 493 25.73 2.93 -1.12
N GLU A 494 24.71 2.28 -0.60
CA GLU A 494 23.85 2.80 0.46
C GLU A 494 23.85 1.83 1.64
N ALA A 495 24.04 2.33 2.86
CA ALA A 495 23.93 1.52 4.05
C ALA A 495 23.11 2.24 5.12
N ILE A 496 22.22 1.51 5.79
CA ILE A 496 21.32 2.00 6.84
C ILE A 496 21.47 1.10 8.05
N TRP A 497 21.68 1.71 9.22
CA TRP A 497 21.60 1.06 10.51
C TRP A 497 20.57 1.80 11.35
N LYS A 498 19.60 1.05 11.89
CA LYS A 498 18.51 1.59 12.70
C LYS A 498 18.29 0.70 13.91
N ASP A 499 18.25 1.32 15.09
CA ASP A 499 17.95 0.67 16.37
C ASP A 499 16.86 1.45 17.09
N ASN A 500 15.72 0.80 17.36
CA ASN A 500 14.62 1.31 18.17
C ASN A 500 14.62 0.59 19.51
N ASP A 501 14.71 1.35 20.58
CA ASP A 501 14.60 0.89 21.97
C ASP A 501 13.29 1.43 22.55
N PHE A 502 12.29 0.56 22.65
CA PHE A 502 10.98 0.89 23.20
C PHE A 502 11.03 0.80 24.71
N ARG A 503 10.68 1.90 25.37
CA ARG A 503 10.84 2.06 26.81
C ARG A 503 9.52 2.11 27.53
N ASP A 504 9.60 1.86 28.83
CA ASP A 504 8.53 2.03 29.78
C ASP A 504 7.35 1.08 29.58
N PHE A 505 7.52 0.01 28.76
CA PHE A 505 6.57 -1.06 28.73
C PHE A 505 7.26 -2.43 28.54
N THR A 506 6.61 -3.49 29.02
CA THR A 506 7.21 -4.83 29.10
C THR A 506 6.59 -5.81 28.12
N LEU A 507 5.28 -5.67 27.84
CA LEU A 507 4.57 -6.52 26.90
C LEU A 507 4.53 -5.87 25.51
N GLY A 508 4.54 -6.69 24.47
CA GLY A 508 4.63 -6.24 23.09
C GLY A 508 6.07 -6.11 22.62
N ARG A 509 6.31 -5.31 21.60
CA ARG A 509 7.65 -5.13 20.98
C ARG A 509 8.52 -4.23 21.85
N THR A 510 9.64 -4.76 22.32
CA THR A 510 10.58 -4.02 23.18
C THR A 510 11.81 -3.52 22.44
N LYS A 511 12.20 -4.17 21.36
CA LYS A 511 13.35 -3.79 20.55
C LYS A 511 13.13 -4.13 19.09
N ASP A 512 13.62 -3.25 18.22
CA ASP A 512 13.55 -3.39 16.76
C ASP A 512 14.86 -2.88 16.15
N LYS A 513 15.53 -3.74 15.38
CA LYS A 513 16.76 -3.41 14.65
C LYS A 513 16.58 -3.69 13.17
N ARG A 514 17.15 -2.81 12.35
CA ARG A 514 17.24 -2.99 10.91
C ARG A 514 18.62 -2.56 10.42
N ASP A 515 19.29 -3.46 9.75
CA ASP A 515 20.55 -3.24 9.07
C ASP A 515 20.36 -3.56 7.58
N GLU A 516 20.69 -2.61 6.70
CA GLU A 516 20.49 -2.75 5.26
C GLU A 516 21.74 -2.23 4.53
N VAL A 517 22.20 -2.96 3.53
CA VAL A 517 23.30 -2.57 2.66
C VAL A 517 22.93 -2.88 1.23
N TYR A 518 22.82 -1.83 0.43
CA TYR A 518 22.67 -1.88 -1.02
C TYR A 518 23.97 -1.49 -1.69
N ALA A 519 24.39 -2.26 -2.70
CA ALA A 519 25.54 -1.90 -3.55
C ALA A 519 25.22 -2.17 -5.02
N SER A 520 25.71 -1.32 -5.90
CA SER A 520 25.64 -1.53 -7.33
C SER A 520 26.92 -1.12 -8.04
N VAL A 521 27.20 -1.79 -9.15
CA VAL A 521 28.29 -1.46 -10.07
C VAL A 521 27.76 -1.47 -11.50
N SER A 522 28.14 -0.46 -12.27
CA SER A 522 27.82 -0.34 -13.69
C SER A 522 29.12 -0.11 -14.46
N TYR A 523 29.35 -0.93 -15.49
CA TYR A 523 30.52 -0.81 -16.34
C TYR A 523 30.13 -0.82 -17.81
N GLY A 524 30.67 0.11 -18.57
CA GLY A 524 30.55 0.17 -20.01
C GLY A 524 29.68 1.31 -20.55
N ASP A 525 29.67 1.41 -21.87
CA ASP A 525 28.93 2.39 -22.66
C ASP A 525 27.62 1.75 -23.16
N PRO A 526 26.44 2.31 -22.85
CA PRO A 526 25.17 1.78 -23.36
C PRO A 526 25.10 1.65 -24.89
N ALA A 527 25.87 2.46 -25.61
CA ALA A 527 25.95 2.41 -27.08
C ALA A 527 26.88 1.28 -27.60
N LYS A 528 27.69 0.67 -26.74
CA LYS A 528 28.64 -0.40 -27.12
C LYS A 528 28.37 -1.69 -26.33
N LEU A 529 28.59 -1.64 -25.04
CA LEU A 529 28.34 -2.76 -24.14
C LEU A 529 28.30 -2.20 -22.72
N ARG A 530 27.22 -2.52 -22.00
CA ARG A 530 27.06 -2.11 -20.61
C ARG A 530 26.67 -3.30 -19.75
N PHE A 531 27.36 -3.46 -18.64
CA PHE A 531 27.00 -4.40 -17.57
C PHE A 531 26.55 -3.64 -16.35
N THR A 532 25.57 -4.20 -15.64
CA THR A 532 25.11 -3.71 -14.35
C THR A 532 25.00 -4.89 -13.41
N LEU A 533 25.53 -4.76 -12.20
CA LEU A 533 25.36 -5.71 -11.11
C LEU A 533 24.91 -4.94 -9.88
N PHE A 534 23.94 -5.47 -9.16
CA PHE A 534 23.50 -4.89 -7.89
C PHE A 534 23.13 -5.98 -6.90
N GLY A 535 23.20 -5.62 -5.63
CA GLY A 535 22.77 -6.48 -4.54
C GLY A 535 22.29 -5.65 -3.35
N ASP A 536 21.38 -6.24 -2.61
CA ASP A 536 20.84 -5.71 -1.38
C ASP A 536 20.74 -6.81 -0.32
N VAL A 537 21.13 -6.48 0.91
CA VAL A 537 20.99 -7.36 2.07
C VAL A 537 20.38 -6.56 3.21
N GLU A 538 19.24 -7.02 3.69
CA GLU A 538 18.55 -6.44 4.82
C GLU A 538 18.36 -7.49 5.93
N ASN A 539 18.68 -7.11 7.17
CA ASN A 539 18.39 -7.90 8.36
C ASN A 539 17.44 -7.09 9.25
N ILE A 540 16.30 -7.67 9.55
CA ILE A 540 15.33 -7.13 10.50
C ILE A 540 15.27 -8.07 11.70
N LYS A 541 15.31 -7.51 12.90
CA LYS A 541 15.16 -8.29 14.14
C LYS A 541 14.30 -7.50 15.11
N TYR A 542 13.26 -8.13 15.65
CA TYR A 542 12.50 -7.57 16.74
C TYR A 542 12.24 -8.60 17.85
N ASN A 543 12.23 -8.10 19.09
CA ASN A 543 11.92 -8.87 20.27
C ASN A 543 10.56 -8.43 20.81
N SER A 544 9.77 -9.38 21.27
CA SER A 544 8.48 -9.11 21.88
C SER A 544 8.22 -10.04 23.07
N PHE A 545 7.50 -9.52 24.04
CA PHE A 545 7.05 -10.25 25.22
C PHE A 545 5.54 -10.24 25.30
N HIS A 546 4.96 -11.36 25.67
CA HIS A 546 3.53 -11.59 25.66
C HIS A 546 3.05 -12.32 26.90
N ARG A 547 1.75 -12.26 27.13
CA ARG A 547 1.10 -12.91 28.25
C ARG A 547 -0.12 -13.69 27.76
N ASN A 548 -0.22 -14.93 28.17
CA ASN A 548 -1.47 -15.70 28.13
C ASN A 548 -2.23 -15.52 29.43
N VAL A 549 -3.48 -15.12 29.34
CA VAL A 549 -4.39 -15.02 30.48
C VAL A 549 -4.69 -16.41 31.04
N GLY A 550 -4.72 -16.56 32.35
CA GLY A 550 -5.06 -17.83 33.01
C GLY A 550 -3.87 -18.76 33.29
N THR A 551 -2.63 -18.37 33.01
CA THR A 551 -1.45 -19.12 33.40
C THR A 551 -0.90 -18.65 34.75
N THR A 552 -0.39 -19.59 35.55
CA THR A 552 0.04 -19.33 36.92
C THR A 552 1.51 -18.94 37.08
N THR A 553 2.29 -18.96 35.98
CA THR A 553 3.71 -18.67 36.05
C THR A 553 4.09 -17.55 35.08
N CYS A 554 4.69 -16.51 35.58
CA CYS A 554 5.18 -15.38 34.78
C CYS A 554 6.64 -15.07 35.13
N VAL A 555 7.32 -14.37 34.24
CA VAL A 555 8.69 -13.92 34.39
C VAL A 555 8.72 -12.39 34.44
N VAL A 556 9.44 -11.84 35.36
CA VAL A 556 9.71 -10.40 35.47
C VAL A 556 11.09 -10.12 34.87
N PRO A 557 11.26 -9.13 33.97
CA PRO A 557 12.59 -8.79 33.44
C PRO A 557 13.52 -8.17 34.53
N PRO A 558 14.79 -8.50 34.49
CA PRO A 558 15.45 -9.57 33.75
C PRO A 558 14.90 -10.93 34.12
N PRO A 559 14.94 -11.93 33.21
CA PRO A 559 14.17 -13.15 33.34
C PRO A 559 14.50 -13.89 34.66
N ALA A 560 13.67 -13.68 35.65
CA ALA A 560 13.65 -14.46 36.86
C ALA A 560 12.26 -15.06 37.01
N PRO A 561 12.13 -16.38 37.19
CA PRO A 561 10.81 -16.97 37.38
C PRO A 561 10.21 -16.44 38.69
N SER A 562 9.11 -15.74 38.62
CA SER A 562 8.29 -15.47 39.80
C SER A 562 7.33 -16.63 39.99
N ALA A 563 7.53 -17.42 41.01
CA ALA A 563 6.59 -18.42 41.46
C ALA A 563 5.44 -17.71 42.17
N GLY A 564 4.23 -17.72 41.58
CA GLY A 564 3.06 -17.22 42.31
C GLY A 564 1.86 -16.93 41.38
N PRO A 565 0.65 -16.88 41.93
CA PRO A 565 -0.58 -16.60 41.22
C PRO A 565 -0.68 -15.16 40.68
N ASN A 566 0.39 -14.39 40.75
CA ASN A 566 0.45 -12.95 40.53
C ASN A 566 0.88 -12.54 39.13
N CYS A 567 0.94 -13.45 38.20
CA CYS A 567 0.86 -13.05 36.83
C CYS A 567 -0.53 -12.49 36.64
N PHE A 568 -0.66 -11.23 36.44
CA PHE A 568 -1.92 -10.56 36.18
C PHE A 568 -3.10 -11.54 35.95
N ASP A 569 -3.91 -11.71 36.96
CA ASP A 569 -5.20 -12.38 36.85
C ASP A 569 -6.23 -11.29 36.50
N PRO A 570 -6.83 -11.30 35.31
CA PRO A 570 -7.84 -10.31 34.96
C PRO A 570 -9.07 -10.36 35.87
N ASN A 571 -9.21 -11.43 36.68
CA ASN A 571 -10.29 -11.58 37.65
C ASN A 571 -9.95 -11.04 39.04
N THR A 572 -8.74 -10.55 39.28
CA THR A 572 -8.36 -9.89 40.52
C THR A 572 -8.32 -8.38 40.33
N SER A 573 -9.00 -7.66 41.21
CA SER A 573 -9.19 -6.21 41.19
C SER A 573 -7.91 -5.40 41.49
N SER A 574 -6.74 -6.00 41.52
CA SER A 574 -5.48 -5.31 41.76
C SER A 574 -4.56 -5.46 40.54
N PRO A 575 -4.23 -4.39 39.86
CA PRO A 575 -3.22 -4.45 38.81
C PRO A 575 -1.89 -4.91 39.41
N PRO A 576 -1.13 -5.76 38.74
CA PRO A 576 0.16 -6.21 39.25
C PRO A 576 1.11 -5.02 39.35
N THR A 577 1.82 -4.93 40.44
CA THR A 577 2.87 -3.93 40.65
C THR A 577 4.06 -4.10 39.72
N ALA A 578 4.15 -5.23 39.02
CA ALA A 578 5.15 -5.52 37.98
C ALA A 578 4.50 -6.12 36.75
N ILE A 579 4.86 -5.62 35.57
CA ILE A 579 4.43 -6.17 34.29
C ILE A 579 5.23 -7.46 34.07
N ALA A 580 4.55 -8.59 34.09
CA ALA A 580 5.12 -9.90 33.86
C ALA A 580 4.69 -10.49 32.53
N TYR A 581 5.49 -11.35 31.94
CA TYR A 581 5.20 -12.09 30.73
C TYR A 581 5.37 -13.60 30.95
N ASN A 582 4.75 -14.41 30.10
CA ASN A 582 4.87 -15.87 30.17
C ASN A 582 5.27 -16.52 28.84
N TRP A 583 5.43 -15.74 27.77
CA TRP A 583 6.12 -16.16 26.57
C TRP A 583 6.77 -14.97 25.87
N SER A 584 7.77 -15.25 25.06
CA SER A 584 8.51 -14.26 24.29
C SER A 584 8.74 -14.75 22.87
N ALA A 585 8.95 -13.81 21.95
CA ALA A 585 9.34 -14.12 20.58
C ALA A 585 10.51 -13.22 20.16
N THR A 586 11.43 -13.80 19.41
CA THR A 586 12.45 -13.09 18.63
C THR A 586 12.24 -13.42 17.18
N ASN A 587 11.74 -12.47 16.41
CA ASN A 587 11.56 -12.61 14.97
C ASN A 587 12.78 -12.03 14.26
N LYS A 588 13.21 -12.72 13.19
CA LYS A 588 14.32 -12.31 12.37
C LYS A 588 13.93 -12.55 10.91
N ASP A 589 14.07 -11.50 10.10
CA ASP A 589 13.90 -11.58 8.66
C ASP A 589 15.23 -11.22 8.01
N LYS A 590 15.69 -12.09 7.12
CA LYS A 590 16.88 -11.86 6.32
C LYS A 590 16.46 -11.81 4.87
N ASN A 591 16.49 -10.62 4.31
CA ASN A 591 16.12 -10.34 2.94
C ASN A 591 17.38 -10.09 2.13
N TRP A 592 17.44 -10.63 0.94
CA TRP A 592 18.51 -10.31 0.03
C TRP A 592 18.09 -10.42 -1.43
N THR A 593 18.62 -9.52 -2.22
CA THR A 593 18.37 -9.41 -3.64
C THR A 593 19.72 -9.36 -4.36
N VAL A 594 19.83 -10.08 -5.46
CA VAL A 594 20.96 -9.97 -6.38
C VAL A 594 20.41 -9.88 -7.79
N GLY A 595 20.89 -8.90 -8.54
CA GLY A 595 20.51 -8.74 -9.93
C GLY A 595 21.67 -8.34 -10.82
N ALA A 596 21.64 -8.82 -12.05
CA ALA A 596 22.60 -8.47 -13.08
C ALA A 596 21.89 -8.17 -14.40
N GLY A 597 22.46 -7.25 -15.18
CA GLY A 597 21.94 -6.89 -16.49
C GLY A 597 23.04 -6.62 -17.50
N VAL A 598 22.74 -6.83 -18.76
CA VAL A 598 23.61 -6.50 -19.88
C VAL A 598 22.80 -5.88 -21.02
N ASP A 599 23.28 -4.75 -21.52
CA ASP A 599 22.86 -4.15 -22.78
C ASP A 599 24.01 -4.32 -23.77
N TRP A 600 23.77 -5.11 -24.84
CA TRP A 600 24.80 -5.47 -25.80
C TRP A 600 24.33 -5.26 -27.24
N PRO A 601 24.82 -4.23 -27.94
CA PRO A 601 24.68 -4.10 -29.39
C PRO A 601 25.60 -5.14 -30.07
N ALA A 602 25.07 -6.37 -30.21
CA ALA A 602 25.81 -7.52 -30.71
C ALA A 602 26.23 -7.37 -32.17
N MET A 603 25.46 -6.60 -32.94
CA MET A 603 25.71 -6.25 -34.36
C MET A 603 25.14 -4.84 -34.61
N ASP A 604 25.52 -4.22 -35.73
CA ASP A 604 25.03 -2.88 -36.12
C ASP A 604 23.51 -2.68 -36.04
N ARG A 605 22.76 -3.76 -36.16
CA ARG A 605 21.29 -3.76 -36.17
C ARG A 605 20.65 -4.64 -35.11
N LEU A 606 21.43 -5.24 -34.21
CA LEU A 606 20.94 -6.16 -33.19
C LEU A 606 21.35 -5.70 -31.80
N MET A 607 20.38 -5.29 -31.02
CA MET A 607 20.53 -5.02 -29.58
C MET A 607 20.01 -6.22 -28.79
N ILE A 608 20.87 -6.79 -27.95
CA ILE A 608 20.49 -7.83 -26.98
C ILE A 608 20.45 -7.19 -25.59
N LYS A 609 19.37 -7.43 -24.87
CA LYS A 609 19.24 -7.06 -23.46
C LYS A 609 18.93 -8.32 -22.66
N ALA A 610 19.70 -8.57 -21.62
CA ALA A 610 19.43 -9.65 -20.70
C ALA A 610 19.50 -9.16 -19.27
N SER A 611 18.66 -9.70 -18.40
CA SER A 611 18.71 -9.43 -16.97
C SER A 611 18.30 -10.66 -16.18
N VAL A 612 18.91 -10.82 -15.02
CA VAL A 612 18.54 -11.82 -14.03
C VAL A 612 18.33 -11.12 -12.69
N LEU A 613 17.30 -11.55 -11.97
CA LEU A 613 17.02 -11.11 -10.61
C LEU A 613 16.74 -12.33 -9.75
N TYR A 614 17.37 -12.38 -8.60
CA TYR A 614 17.06 -13.31 -7.53
C TYR A 614 16.74 -12.54 -6.26
N TYR A 615 15.61 -12.82 -5.67
CA TYR A 615 15.14 -12.24 -4.41
C TYR A 615 14.75 -13.35 -3.46
N LYS A 616 15.15 -13.23 -2.18
CA LYS A 616 14.75 -14.15 -1.11
C LYS A 616 14.44 -13.38 0.18
N THR A 617 13.31 -13.69 0.79
CA THR A 617 13.00 -13.40 2.18
C THR A 617 13.13 -14.71 2.98
N ASP A 618 13.86 -14.68 4.08
CA ASP A 618 14.10 -15.85 4.94
C ASP A 618 13.73 -15.45 6.37
N GLY A 619 12.50 -15.77 6.76
CA GLY A 619 11.95 -15.43 8.05
C GLY A 619 12.12 -16.58 9.05
N THR A 620 12.47 -16.22 10.28
CA THR A 620 12.57 -17.16 11.41
C THR A 620 11.96 -16.55 12.67
N ALA A 621 11.44 -17.37 13.54
CA ALA A 621 10.95 -16.96 14.86
C ALA A 621 11.44 -17.92 15.94
N ASP A 622 12.12 -17.38 16.94
CA ASP A 622 12.47 -18.11 18.17
C ASP A 622 11.41 -17.79 19.22
N MET A 623 10.59 -18.77 19.58
CA MET A 623 9.51 -18.60 20.57
C MET A 623 9.88 -19.35 21.86
N ALA A 624 9.76 -18.68 22.99
CA ALA A 624 9.97 -19.26 24.31
C ALA A 624 8.71 -19.08 25.16
N SER A 625 8.21 -20.17 25.72
CA SER A 625 7.06 -20.18 26.61
C SER A 625 7.46 -20.55 28.03
N GLN A 626 6.51 -20.48 28.95
CA GLN A 626 6.65 -20.94 30.32
C GLN A 626 7.33 -22.33 30.39
N GLY A 627 8.39 -22.42 31.14
CA GLY A 627 9.24 -23.60 31.22
C GLY A 627 10.33 -23.72 30.18
N ASN A 628 10.28 -22.96 29.09
CA ASN A 628 11.22 -22.99 28.00
C ASN A 628 11.98 -21.66 27.76
N PHE A 629 11.97 -20.75 28.72
CA PHE A 629 12.63 -19.44 28.55
C PHE A 629 14.16 -19.53 28.30
N GLY A 630 14.78 -20.62 28.65
CA GLY A 630 16.17 -20.90 28.31
C GLY A 630 16.38 -21.71 27.02
N ASN A 631 15.32 -22.30 26.49
CA ASN A 631 15.33 -23.16 25.28
C ASN A 631 14.19 -22.75 24.36
N PRO A 632 14.37 -21.71 23.57
CA PRO A 632 13.32 -21.27 22.63
C PRO A 632 13.04 -22.35 21.59
N LEU A 633 11.77 -22.49 21.21
CA LEU A 633 11.36 -23.29 20.07
C LEU A 633 11.68 -22.52 18.78
N PRO A 634 12.64 -22.99 17.96
CA PRO A 634 12.95 -22.32 16.71
C PRO A 634 11.91 -22.66 15.65
N ILE A 635 11.42 -21.66 14.95
CA ILE A 635 10.60 -21.78 13.76
C ILE A 635 11.42 -21.22 12.60
N ASN A 636 11.87 -22.12 11.73
CA ASN A 636 12.80 -21.81 10.64
C ASN A 636 12.10 -21.52 9.31
N ASP A 637 10.78 -21.64 9.27
CA ASP A 637 9.96 -21.42 8.08
C ASP A 637 8.79 -20.51 8.48
N PHE A 638 9.06 -19.21 8.49
CA PHE A 638 8.12 -18.18 8.90
C PHE A 638 8.14 -17.06 7.87
N ASP A 639 7.12 -17.03 6.98
CA ASP A 639 7.00 -16.04 5.92
C ASP A 639 8.21 -16.04 4.94
N THR A 640 8.61 -17.22 4.49
CA THR A 640 9.74 -17.40 3.57
C THR A 640 9.27 -17.33 2.12
N SER A 641 9.89 -16.47 1.31
CA SER A 641 9.59 -16.37 -0.11
C SER A 641 10.85 -16.30 -0.96
N GLU A 642 10.76 -16.81 -2.19
CA GLU A 642 11.85 -16.81 -3.15
C GLU A 642 11.32 -16.51 -4.55
N THR A 643 11.98 -15.58 -5.24
CA THR A 643 11.66 -15.24 -6.64
C THR A 643 12.92 -15.27 -7.49
N THR A 644 12.86 -15.95 -8.62
CA THR A 644 13.88 -15.90 -9.66
C THR A 644 13.26 -15.39 -10.95
N SER A 645 13.87 -14.42 -11.58
CA SER A 645 13.42 -13.89 -12.86
C SER A 645 14.60 -13.77 -13.82
N LEU A 646 14.42 -14.26 -15.04
CA LEU A 646 15.35 -14.10 -16.15
C LEU A 646 14.60 -13.47 -17.31
N ASN A 647 15.14 -12.41 -17.88
CA ASN A 647 14.61 -11.75 -19.06
C ASN A 647 15.68 -11.69 -20.15
N LEU A 648 15.31 -12.10 -21.34
CA LEU A 648 16.12 -12.00 -22.56
C LEU A 648 15.32 -11.34 -23.66
N LYS A 649 15.87 -10.30 -24.27
CA LYS A 649 15.22 -9.54 -25.33
C LYS A 649 16.22 -9.22 -26.44
N GLY A 650 15.87 -9.58 -27.67
CA GLY A 650 16.59 -9.20 -28.88
C GLY A 650 15.75 -8.23 -29.72
N ILE A 651 16.34 -7.10 -30.09
CA ILE A 651 15.74 -6.09 -30.95
C ILE A 651 16.58 -6.03 -32.23
N TYR A 652 15.97 -6.37 -33.38
CA TYR A 652 16.62 -6.37 -34.67
C TYR A 652 16.00 -5.33 -35.59
N ASP A 653 16.79 -4.34 -36.01
CA ASP A 653 16.40 -3.31 -36.95
C ASP A 653 16.56 -3.82 -38.38
N ILE A 654 15.45 -4.22 -39.04
CA ILE A 654 15.43 -4.67 -40.42
C ILE A 654 15.88 -3.53 -41.35
N ASN A 655 15.31 -2.35 -41.10
CA ASN A 655 15.68 -1.10 -41.77
C ASN A 655 15.26 0.09 -40.91
N LYS A 656 15.33 1.34 -41.43
CA LYS A 656 15.00 2.56 -40.65
C LYS A 656 13.55 2.60 -40.14
N ASN A 657 12.64 1.87 -40.82
CA ASN A 657 11.22 1.90 -40.50
C ASN A 657 10.72 0.64 -39.82
N TRP A 658 11.43 -0.48 -39.88
CA TRP A 658 10.98 -1.74 -39.35
C TRP A 658 11.97 -2.35 -38.37
N SER A 659 11.47 -2.75 -37.23
CA SER A 659 12.19 -3.58 -36.27
C SER A 659 11.36 -4.76 -35.81
N VAL A 660 12.02 -5.82 -35.39
CA VAL A 660 11.42 -7.00 -34.77
C VAL A 660 12.03 -7.20 -33.39
N THR A 661 11.18 -7.38 -32.41
CA THR A 661 11.58 -7.73 -31.05
C THR A 661 11.13 -9.14 -30.71
N ALA A 662 12.07 -10.00 -30.36
CA ALA A 662 11.80 -11.30 -29.76
C ALA A 662 12.23 -11.30 -28.31
N GLY A 663 11.38 -11.82 -27.42
CA GLY A 663 11.71 -11.88 -26.00
C GLY A 663 11.29 -13.18 -25.34
N TYR A 664 12.02 -13.49 -24.28
CA TYR A 664 11.77 -14.61 -23.41
C TYR A 664 11.93 -14.15 -21.96
N SER A 665 10.95 -14.49 -21.12
CA SER A 665 11.04 -14.29 -19.68
C SER A 665 10.74 -15.61 -18.96
N TYR A 666 11.56 -15.91 -17.96
CA TYR A 666 11.33 -16.99 -17.02
C TYR A 666 11.09 -16.39 -15.65
N GLU A 667 10.02 -16.80 -14.98
CA GLU A 667 9.74 -16.44 -13.61
C GLU A 667 9.45 -17.68 -12.78
N LYS A 668 10.05 -17.75 -11.59
CA LYS A 668 9.76 -18.75 -10.56
C LYS A 668 9.50 -18.03 -9.26
N TYR A 669 8.42 -18.39 -8.61
CA TYR A 669 8.06 -17.94 -7.26
C TYR A 669 7.81 -19.16 -6.38
N SER A 670 8.29 -19.12 -5.15
CA SER A 670 7.95 -20.06 -4.10
C SER A 670 7.70 -19.34 -2.79
N TYR A 671 6.80 -19.89 -2.01
CA TYR A 671 6.44 -19.41 -0.69
C TYR A 671 6.32 -20.59 0.26
N SER A 672 6.77 -20.41 1.49
CA SER A 672 6.68 -21.38 2.56
C SER A 672 6.47 -20.67 3.90
N ASP A 673 5.54 -21.16 4.68
CA ASP A 673 5.24 -20.66 6.02
C ASP A 673 4.60 -21.78 6.83
N VAL A 674 5.11 -22.03 8.02
CA VAL A 674 4.61 -23.07 8.93
C VAL A 674 3.09 -22.95 9.20
N ARG A 675 2.54 -21.74 9.13
CA ARG A 675 1.11 -21.47 9.36
C ARG A 675 0.22 -21.96 8.21
N PHE A 676 0.76 -22.08 6.99
CA PHE A 676 0.02 -22.44 5.77
C PHE A 676 0.43 -23.79 5.20
N ASN A 677 1.62 -24.29 5.53
CA ASN A 677 2.09 -25.58 5.04
C ASN A 677 1.21 -26.71 5.60
N GLY A 678 0.59 -27.47 4.71
CA GLY A 678 -0.32 -28.58 5.10
C GLY A 678 -1.68 -28.12 5.62
N TYR A 679 -2.05 -26.85 5.44
CA TYR A 679 -3.38 -26.36 5.82
C TYR A 679 -4.50 -27.14 5.11
N GLN A 680 -5.47 -27.63 5.90
CA GLN A 680 -6.64 -28.36 5.40
C GLN A 680 -7.93 -27.64 5.82
N TYR A 681 -8.87 -27.60 4.92
CA TYR A 681 -10.18 -27.02 5.21
C TYR A 681 -11.04 -27.95 6.01
N THR A 682 -11.69 -27.40 7.01
CA THR A 682 -12.82 -28.07 7.68
C THR A 682 -13.93 -27.07 7.84
N ILE A 683 -15.13 -27.42 7.42
CA ILE A 683 -16.33 -26.65 7.74
C ILE A 683 -16.98 -27.35 8.92
N PRO A 684 -17.11 -26.73 10.09
CA PRO A 684 -17.78 -27.30 11.23
C PRO A 684 -19.28 -27.42 10.95
N PHE A 685 -19.91 -28.42 11.56
CA PHE A 685 -21.35 -28.67 11.47
C PHE A 685 -22.01 -28.39 12.78
N PRO A 686 -23.32 -28.12 12.80
CA PRO A 686 -24.10 -28.08 14.02
C PRO A 686 -23.86 -29.34 14.88
N GLY A 687 -23.48 -29.16 16.14
CA GLY A 687 -23.15 -30.24 17.07
C GLY A 687 -21.67 -30.67 17.08
N VAL A 688 -20.81 -30.14 16.22
CA VAL A 688 -19.37 -30.34 16.32
C VAL A 688 -18.76 -29.21 17.16
N THR A 689 -18.21 -29.57 18.30
CA THR A 689 -17.65 -28.63 19.28
C THR A 689 -16.22 -28.12 18.91
N THR A 690 -15.64 -28.60 17.81
CA THR A 690 -14.34 -28.15 17.34
C THR A 690 -14.49 -26.83 16.61
N ASN A 691 -13.91 -25.87 17.19
CA ASN A 691 -13.84 -24.50 16.77
C ASN A 691 -12.73 -24.31 15.75
N THR A 692 -13.08 -24.22 14.51
CA THR A 692 -12.11 -23.96 13.44
C THR A 692 -12.56 -22.75 12.64
N SER A 693 -11.71 -21.74 12.56
CA SER A 693 -11.88 -20.71 11.54
C SER A 693 -11.79 -21.34 10.16
N GLN A 694 -12.66 -20.91 9.26
CA GLN A 694 -12.86 -21.52 7.97
C GLN A 694 -12.39 -20.55 6.88
N SER A 695 -11.11 -20.62 6.56
CA SER A 695 -10.52 -19.80 5.52
C SER A 695 -10.15 -20.68 4.31
N TYR A 696 -11.13 -21.04 3.50
CA TYR A 696 -10.94 -21.94 2.36
C TYR A 696 -10.76 -21.23 1.02
N LEU A 697 -11.13 -19.97 0.92
CA LEU A 697 -10.85 -19.16 -0.27
C LEU A 697 -9.49 -18.45 -0.15
N ASN A 698 -9.12 -18.02 1.04
CA ASN A 698 -7.99 -17.14 1.30
C ASN A 698 -6.70 -17.90 1.64
N GLY A 699 -6.78 -19.00 2.37
CA GLY A 699 -5.58 -19.65 2.91
C GLY A 699 -4.88 -20.60 1.95
N TYR A 700 -5.47 -20.93 0.81
CA TYR A 700 -4.99 -22.01 -0.04
C TYR A 700 -4.21 -21.57 -1.26
N ASN A 701 -4.63 -20.48 -1.92
CA ASN A 701 -4.08 -20.10 -3.22
C ASN A 701 -3.33 -18.77 -3.20
N ALA A 702 -3.47 -17.95 -2.15
CA ALA A 702 -2.87 -16.61 -2.10
C ALA A 702 -1.34 -16.60 -2.22
N PHE A 703 -0.69 -17.73 -1.89
CA PHE A 703 0.77 -17.87 -1.91
C PHE A 703 1.24 -19.05 -2.77
N THR A 704 0.41 -19.50 -3.71
CA THR A 704 0.70 -20.67 -4.55
C THR A 704 1.98 -20.44 -5.36
N PRO A 705 2.97 -21.33 -5.25
CA PRO A 705 4.19 -21.27 -6.05
C PRO A 705 3.87 -21.41 -7.54
N TYR A 706 4.67 -20.78 -8.39
CA TYR A 706 4.56 -20.93 -9.84
C TYR A 706 5.93 -20.95 -10.53
N LYS A 707 5.95 -21.56 -11.72
CA LYS A 707 6.99 -21.39 -12.73
C LYS A 707 6.32 -21.02 -14.04
N ALA A 708 6.81 -19.97 -14.68
CA ALA A 708 6.26 -19.49 -15.93
C ALA A 708 7.37 -19.24 -16.95
N ASN A 709 7.07 -19.58 -18.19
CA ASN A 709 7.85 -19.20 -19.36
C ASN A 709 6.96 -18.32 -20.24
N ILE A 710 7.45 -17.15 -20.57
CA ILE A 710 6.75 -16.14 -21.35
C ILE A 710 7.56 -15.86 -22.59
N TYR A 711 6.94 -16.04 -23.76
CA TYR A 711 7.54 -15.81 -25.06
C TYR A 711 6.75 -14.73 -25.79
N TYR A 712 7.43 -13.80 -26.44
CA TYR A 712 6.76 -12.83 -27.27
C TYR A 712 7.56 -12.48 -28.51
N LEU A 713 6.83 -12.17 -29.57
CA LEU A 713 7.37 -11.67 -30.84
C LEU A 713 6.55 -10.48 -31.30
N VAL A 714 7.22 -9.35 -31.56
CA VAL A 714 6.57 -8.10 -31.91
C VAL A 714 7.26 -7.47 -33.10
N ALA A 715 6.52 -7.12 -34.13
CA ALA A 715 6.96 -6.30 -35.25
C ALA A 715 6.58 -4.84 -35.01
N THR A 716 7.48 -3.92 -35.21
CA THR A 716 7.28 -2.49 -35.01
C THR A 716 7.59 -1.74 -36.31
N TYR A 717 6.64 -0.88 -36.73
CA TYR A 717 6.81 0.08 -37.83
C TYR A 717 7.01 1.49 -37.25
N HIS A 718 8.09 2.14 -37.67
CA HIS A 718 8.43 3.53 -37.32
C HIS A 718 8.19 4.43 -38.53
N PHE A 719 7.57 5.58 -38.33
CA PHE A 719 7.23 6.55 -39.38
C PHE A 719 7.55 7.99 -38.96
#